data_ce8e68161f9af7d64252ac424e19d224
#
_entry.id   ce8e68161f9af7d64252ac424e19d224
#
_cell.length_a   1.000
_cell.length_b   1.000
_cell.length_c   1.000
_cell.angle_alpha   90.00
_cell.angle_beta   90.00
_cell.angle_gamma   90.00
#
_symmetry.space_group_name_H-M   'P 1'
#
loop_
_entity.id
_entity.type
_entity.pdbx_description
1 polymer ?
#
loop_
_entity_poly.entity_id
_entity_poly.type
_entity_poly.pdbx_seq_one_letter_code
_entity_poly.pdbx_strand_id
1 'polypeptide(L)'
;MRGMSLQCLLQKEGCQVITLGDSVGVLYGIGEETKKRLERLEIFTVYDLLSFLPVRYNDWSAVKNICDCEEGKEISFLAKLTTMPARKGIKRTAPVAFYVSDGTGRIEISFFNAPYLISKFTRGDSVFVHGTVTSYGNKYQIVNPYMEKTDTTEGLSLIRPVYRQTAGITSLQLKKWAKTALGLVSEQIRDMIPREIKEKEGLCEAAEAYRFVHDPKSLEEAARGRRRIAYEELIMLGIGMKHFMHNEGPEEVAPVVVPKKIPADAAGRWKTVLGNLGFELTDDQKAALRDIQADLMNSKPMNRLVQGDVGSGKTAVAVLAMAMTAIMGKQAVLLAPTSVLAKQHYDSATNLLKGSGINVALLLGKTKASLKKEIKEMTKNNESSVIIGTHAVLSDDVKFSDLALVIADEQHRFGVKQREKLLVSREDEEINSVHNLVMTATPIPRTLAMVIYGDMDTSVIKQKPAGRKEIKTNFLPSTDSPDLYRAMRAKLEAGEQIYIVCSRIDDDSEGWAWDEITDMDEESAGGTFVSVKTMYKRLEDSGLSGDFKTEMLYGSMKEKDKLDVMERFLSGETKILVSTTVIEVGVNNPNATMMIIMDADRFGLSTLHQLRGRIGRGDKQSYCILASDKRTEVALTRMKLMCECSDGFELAGKDLELRGPGDFFGTRQHGIPQLRAANLFTDSDIARTACDCVNRIFEEGGEEAQKLYENIKYMFDLRFKDKMGTL
;
A
#
# COMPACT_ATOMS: atom_id res chain seq x y z
N MET A 1 -29.35 -15.73 42.82
CA MET A 1 -27.94 -15.94 42.45
C MET A 1 -27.77 -15.69 40.93
N ARG A 2 -27.99 -14.47 40.50
CA ARG A 2 -27.76 -14.02 39.09
C ARG A 2 -26.86 -12.79 39.21
N GLY A 3 -25.60 -12.90 38.79
CA GLY A 3 -24.67 -11.76 38.76
C GLY A 3 -23.22 -12.01 39.16
N MET A 4 -22.81 -13.26 39.38
CA MET A 4 -21.36 -13.54 39.51
C MET A 4 -20.80 -13.94 38.16
N SER A 5 -19.72 -13.24 37.70
CA SER A 5 -19.03 -13.59 36.46
C SER A 5 -18.43 -15.01 36.57
N LEU A 6 -18.31 -15.70 35.46
CA LEU A 6 -17.68 -17.04 35.37
C LEU A 6 -16.28 -17.05 36.00
N GLN A 7 -15.57 -15.93 35.93
CA GLN A 7 -14.26 -15.70 36.57
C GLN A 7 -14.31 -15.76 38.09
N CYS A 8 -15.37 -15.21 38.74
CA CYS A 8 -15.55 -15.28 40.21
C CYS A 8 -15.81 -16.71 40.71
N LEU A 9 -16.41 -17.56 39.86
CA LEU A 9 -16.61 -18.98 40.19
C LEU A 9 -15.30 -19.78 40.01
N LEU A 10 -14.49 -19.47 39.00
CA LEU A 10 -13.21 -20.13 38.74
C LEU A 10 -12.13 -19.76 39.79
N GLN A 11 -12.14 -18.50 40.29
CA GLN A 11 -11.23 -18.09 41.38
C GLN A 11 -11.43 -18.84 42.68
N LYS A 12 -12.62 -19.37 42.95
CA LYS A 12 -12.89 -20.16 44.13
C LYS A 12 -12.35 -21.60 44.10
N GLU A 13 -12.01 -22.10 42.90
CA GLU A 13 -11.52 -23.48 42.71
C GLU A 13 -10.01 -23.57 42.41
N GLY A 14 -9.22 -22.48 42.57
CA GLY A 14 -7.78 -22.49 42.33
C GLY A 14 -7.39 -22.58 40.83
N CYS A 15 -8.30 -22.32 39.91
CA CYS A 15 -8.02 -22.29 38.47
C CYS A 15 -7.22 -21.04 38.10
N GLN A 16 -6.22 -21.24 37.25
CA GLN A 16 -5.39 -20.16 36.69
C GLN A 16 -6.27 -19.19 35.89
N VAL A 17 -6.19 -17.90 36.18
CA VAL A 17 -6.92 -16.86 35.45
C VAL A 17 -6.32 -16.75 34.03
N ILE A 18 -7.13 -17.05 33.03
CA ILE A 18 -6.71 -16.93 31.61
C ILE A 18 -6.55 -15.46 31.26
N THR A 19 -5.44 -15.11 30.62
CA THR A 19 -5.10 -13.77 30.18
C THR A 19 -5.05 -13.67 28.63
N LEU A 20 -5.06 -12.45 28.12
CA LEU A 20 -4.93 -12.18 26.67
C LEU A 20 -3.62 -12.72 26.07
N GLY A 21 -2.54 -12.74 26.86
CA GLY A 21 -1.22 -13.24 26.43
C GLY A 21 -1.03 -14.74 26.50
N ASP A 22 -1.98 -15.48 27.12
CA ASP A 22 -1.86 -16.93 27.25
C ASP A 22 -1.99 -17.62 25.88
N SER A 23 -1.35 -18.81 25.79
CA SER A 23 -1.46 -19.65 24.59
C SER A 23 -2.92 -19.97 24.26
N VAL A 24 -3.31 -19.92 22.99
CA VAL A 24 -4.65 -20.30 22.53
C VAL A 24 -5.06 -21.74 22.95
N GLY A 25 -4.08 -22.60 23.25
CA GLY A 25 -4.30 -23.98 23.70
C GLY A 25 -4.97 -24.10 25.06
N VAL A 26 -5.07 -23.03 25.87
CA VAL A 26 -5.79 -23.02 27.14
C VAL A 26 -7.32 -23.04 26.98
N LEU A 27 -7.81 -22.75 25.77
CA LEU A 27 -9.24 -22.72 25.47
C LEU A 27 -9.79 -24.13 25.26
N TYR A 28 -10.96 -24.41 25.88
CA TYR A 28 -11.62 -25.69 25.74
C TYR A 28 -11.90 -26.07 24.28
N GLY A 29 -11.47 -27.26 23.87
CA GLY A 29 -11.63 -27.81 22.52
C GLY A 29 -10.47 -27.50 21.58
N ILE A 30 -9.38 -26.91 22.05
CA ILE A 30 -8.14 -26.71 21.31
C ILE A 30 -7.07 -27.66 21.89
N GLY A 31 -6.86 -28.81 21.22
CA GLY A 31 -5.77 -29.73 21.53
C GLY A 31 -4.51 -29.40 20.73
N GLU A 32 -3.40 -30.11 21.01
CA GLU A 32 -2.10 -29.85 20.39
C GLU A 32 -2.12 -29.87 18.85
N GLU A 33 -2.89 -30.76 18.24
CA GLU A 33 -3.01 -30.81 16.77
C GLU A 33 -3.77 -29.60 16.22
N THR A 34 -4.81 -29.16 16.92
CA THR A 34 -5.58 -27.95 16.56
C THR A 34 -4.74 -26.70 16.76
N LYS A 35 -3.94 -26.63 17.83
CA LYS A 35 -2.99 -25.56 18.08
C LYS A 35 -2.00 -25.41 16.94
N LYS A 36 -1.35 -26.49 16.48
CA LYS A 36 -0.45 -26.47 15.31
C LYS A 36 -1.12 -25.99 14.02
N ARG A 37 -2.41 -26.25 13.87
CA ARG A 37 -3.19 -25.74 12.71
C ARG A 37 -3.49 -24.24 12.86
N LEU A 38 -3.75 -23.76 14.08
CA LEU A 38 -3.94 -22.34 14.38
C LEU A 38 -2.65 -21.55 14.20
N GLU A 39 -1.50 -22.12 14.54
CA GLU A 39 -0.17 -21.54 14.29
C GLU A 39 0.08 -21.24 12.79
N ARG A 40 -0.48 -22.06 11.87
CA ARG A 40 -0.43 -21.76 10.42
C ARG A 40 -1.25 -20.55 10.02
N LEU A 41 -2.20 -20.12 10.86
CA LEU A 41 -2.97 -18.89 10.70
C LEU A 41 -2.37 -17.74 11.54
N GLU A 42 -1.15 -17.91 12.05
CA GLU A 42 -0.48 -16.98 12.97
C GLU A 42 -1.28 -16.68 14.26
N ILE A 43 -2.06 -17.65 14.73
CA ILE A 43 -2.84 -17.57 15.97
C ILE A 43 -2.12 -18.37 17.05
N PHE A 44 -1.39 -17.67 17.94
CA PHE A 44 -0.59 -18.26 19.02
C PHE A 44 -1.24 -18.03 20.40
N THR A 45 -1.78 -16.83 20.60
CA THR A 45 -2.34 -16.37 21.86
C THR A 45 -3.86 -16.18 21.81
N VAL A 46 -4.48 -16.01 22.96
CA VAL A 46 -5.91 -15.64 23.07
C VAL A 46 -6.16 -14.29 22.39
N TYR A 47 -5.23 -13.35 22.50
CA TYR A 47 -5.31 -12.05 21.82
C TYR A 47 -5.26 -12.20 20.29
N ASP A 48 -4.37 -13.07 19.76
CA ASP A 48 -4.32 -13.32 18.32
C ASP A 48 -5.63 -13.87 17.78
N LEU A 49 -6.26 -14.79 18.53
CA LEU A 49 -7.57 -15.34 18.18
C LEU A 49 -8.65 -14.26 18.11
N LEU A 50 -8.71 -13.35 19.10
CA LEU A 50 -9.66 -12.23 19.12
C LEU A 50 -9.35 -11.19 18.04
N SER A 51 -8.09 -11.02 17.68
CA SER A 51 -7.65 -10.12 16.63
C SER A 51 -7.71 -10.76 15.23
N PHE A 52 -8.02 -12.04 15.10
CA PHE A 52 -8.22 -12.74 13.85
C PHE A 52 -9.64 -12.48 13.32
N LEU A 53 -9.78 -11.38 12.57
CA LEU A 53 -11.08 -10.85 12.16
C LEU A 53 -11.69 -11.63 10.99
N PRO A 54 -13.03 -11.69 10.88
CA PRO A 54 -13.71 -12.23 9.71
C PRO A 54 -13.39 -11.43 8.44
N VAL A 55 -13.23 -12.15 7.33
CA VAL A 55 -13.01 -11.54 6.00
C VAL A 55 -14.32 -10.97 5.42
N ARG A 56 -15.43 -11.64 5.72
CA ARG A 56 -16.78 -11.23 5.29
C ARG A 56 -17.84 -11.81 6.22
N TYR A 57 -19.07 -11.34 6.03
CA TYR A 57 -20.25 -11.86 6.73
C TYR A 57 -21.26 -12.37 5.73
N ASN A 58 -21.83 -13.55 5.99
CA ASN A 58 -22.99 -14.05 5.29
C ASN A 58 -24.24 -13.63 6.05
N ASP A 59 -25.17 -12.98 5.39
CA ASP A 59 -26.44 -12.54 5.96
C ASP A 59 -27.54 -13.54 5.63
N TRP A 60 -28.04 -14.23 6.68
CA TRP A 60 -29.12 -15.20 6.60
C TRP A 60 -30.44 -14.66 7.17
N SER A 61 -30.51 -13.35 7.46
CA SER A 61 -31.67 -12.73 8.08
C SER A 61 -32.90 -12.65 7.15
N ALA A 62 -32.67 -12.71 5.84
CA ALA A 62 -33.73 -12.69 4.85
C ALA A 62 -34.46 -14.05 4.80
N VAL A 63 -35.35 -14.30 5.77
CA VAL A 63 -36.17 -15.51 5.82
C VAL A 63 -37.29 -15.41 4.77
N LYS A 64 -37.39 -16.42 3.91
CA LYS A 64 -38.39 -16.54 2.82
C LYS A 64 -39.26 -17.77 3.02
N ASN A 65 -40.32 -17.89 2.22
CA ASN A 65 -41.13 -19.09 2.20
C ASN A 65 -40.55 -20.14 1.24
N ILE A 66 -40.84 -21.42 1.47
CA ILE A 66 -40.39 -22.52 0.61
C ILE A 66 -40.96 -22.38 -0.82
N CYS A 67 -42.14 -21.79 -0.98
CA CYS A 67 -42.73 -21.53 -2.31
C CYS A 67 -41.90 -20.55 -3.17
N ASP A 68 -41.03 -19.71 -2.53
CA ASP A 68 -40.20 -18.73 -3.18
C ASP A 68 -38.80 -19.29 -3.56
N CYS A 69 -38.63 -20.64 -3.45
CA CYS A 69 -37.39 -21.30 -3.81
C CYS A 69 -37.09 -21.19 -5.30
N GLU A 70 -35.88 -20.75 -5.65
CA GLU A 70 -35.38 -20.75 -7.02
C GLU A 70 -34.12 -21.60 -7.11
N GLU A 71 -33.98 -22.37 -8.17
CA GLU A 71 -32.80 -23.22 -8.39
C GLU A 71 -31.52 -22.38 -8.49
N GLY A 72 -30.46 -22.83 -7.82
CA GLY A 72 -29.15 -22.16 -7.80
C GLY A 72 -29.06 -21.00 -6.80
N LYS A 73 -30.17 -20.58 -6.17
CA LYS A 73 -30.15 -19.49 -5.18
C LYS A 73 -30.08 -20.02 -3.74
N GLU A 74 -29.46 -19.24 -2.88
CA GLU A 74 -29.48 -19.48 -1.44
C GLU A 74 -30.82 -19.00 -0.84
N ILE A 75 -31.34 -19.77 0.11
CA ILE A 75 -32.57 -19.46 0.83
C ILE A 75 -32.44 -19.78 2.31
N SER A 76 -33.06 -18.94 3.15
CA SER A 76 -33.26 -19.19 4.58
C SER A 76 -34.75 -19.30 4.88
N PHE A 77 -35.17 -20.29 5.65
CA PHE A 77 -36.58 -20.46 6.05
C PHE A 77 -36.71 -21.19 7.39
N LEU A 78 -37.85 -21.00 8.04
CA LEU A 78 -38.30 -21.79 9.18
C LEU A 78 -39.29 -22.87 8.68
N ALA A 79 -39.10 -24.11 9.08
CA ALA A 79 -39.98 -25.21 8.65
C ALA A 79 -40.09 -26.30 9.71
N LYS A 80 -41.06 -27.18 9.56
CA LYS A 80 -41.23 -28.37 10.40
C LYS A 80 -40.90 -29.64 9.64
N LEU A 81 -40.22 -30.58 10.29
CA LEU A 81 -39.96 -31.89 9.72
C LEU A 81 -41.26 -32.64 9.51
N THR A 82 -41.55 -33.01 8.28
CA THR A 82 -42.76 -33.77 7.90
C THR A 82 -42.49 -35.27 7.86
N THR A 83 -41.22 -35.69 7.72
CA THR A 83 -40.80 -37.11 7.74
C THR A 83 -39.67 -37.34 8.69
N MET A 84 -39.48 -38.57 9.16
CA MET A 84 -38.31 -38.96 9.92
C MET A 84 -37.09 -38.97 9.03
N PRO A 85 -35.88 -38.51 9.53
CA PRO A 85 -34.64 -38.70 8.85
C PRO A 85 -34.31 -40.17 8.59
N ALA A 86 -34.08 -40.54 7.35
CA ALA A 86 -33.76 -41.91 6.95
C ALA A 86 -32.69 -41.97 5.88
N ARG A 87 -31.94 -43.06 5.82
CA ARG A 87 -30.97 -43.26 4.72
C ARG A 87 -31.70 -43.53 3.42
N LYS A 88 -31.29 -42.82 2.36
CA LYS A 88 -31.84 -42.96 1.00
C LYS A 88 -31.01 -43.96 0.21
N GLY A 89 -31.00 -45.24 0.67
CA GLY A 89 -30.27 -46.34 0.01
C GLY A 89 -29.62 -47.32 0.98
N ILE A 90 -29.18 -48.47 0.44
CA ILE A 90 -28.63 -49.60 1.22
C ILE A 90 -27.14 -49.37 1.56
N LYS A 91 -26.39 -48.58 0.75
CA LYS A 91 -24.96 -48.33 0.98
C LYS A 91 -24.72 -47.51 2.23
N ARG A 92 -23.65 -47.83 2.99
CA ARG A 92 -23.27 -47.11 4.22
C ARG A 92 -22.98 -45.60 3.97
N THR A 93 -22.64 -45.23 2.74
CA THR A 93 -22.41 -43.87 2.25
C THR A 93 -23.64 -43.16 1.73
N ALA A 94 -24.82 -43.81 1.73
CA ALA A 94 -26.05 -43.22 1.25
C ALA A 94 -26.45 -41.99 2.10
N PRO A 95 -26.94 -40.90 1.46
CA PRO A 95 -27.32 -39.70 2.18
C PRO A 95 -28.49 -39.95 3.14
N VAL A 96 -28.51 -39.22 4.25
CA VAL A 96 -29.67 -39.11 5.14
C VAL A 96 -30.60 -38.05 4.55
N ALA A 97 -31.83 -38.39 4.25
CA ALA A 97 -32.81 -37.48 3.66
C ALA A 97 -34.14 -37.46 4.44
N PHE A 98 -34.77 -36.32 4.42
CA PHE A 98 -36.09 -36.09 5.00
C PHE A 98 -36.73 -34.85 4.38
N TYR A 99 -38.01 -34.68 4.61
CA TYR A 99 -38.75 -33.54 4.08
C TYR A 99 -39.10 -32.55 5.20
N VAL A 100 -39.03 -31.27 4.85
CA VAL A 100 -39.48 -30.16 5.70
C VAL A 100 -40.56 -29.35 4.97
N SER A 101 -41.47 -28.71 5.72
CA SER A 101 -42.50 -27.84 5.19
C SER A 101 -42.76 -26.67 6.14
N ASP A 102 -43.01 -25.50 5.56
CA ASP A 102 -43.46 -24.27 6.24
C ASP A 102 -44.94 -23.97 6.09
N GLY A 103 -45.68 -24.87 5.42
CA GLY A 103 -47.10 -24.68 5.04
C GLY A 103 -47.31 -24.07 3.66
N THR A 104 -46.34 -23.38 3.08
CA THR A 104 -46.40 -22.83 1.72
C THR A 104 -45.83 -23.80 0.68
N GLY A 105 -44.90 -24.65 1.08
CA GLY A 105 -44.24 -25.63 0.24
C GLY A 105 -43.61 -26.78 1.03
N ARG A 106 -43.06 -27.73 0.28
CA ARG A 106 -42.32 -28.87 0.85
C ARG A 106 -41.03 -29.10 0.06
N ILE A 107 -39.90 -29.21 0.76
CA ILE A 107 -38.58 -29.40 0.15
C ILE A 107 -37.85 -30.59 0.80
N GLU A 108 -37.04 -31.30 0.01
CA GLU A 108 -36.22 -32.40 0.47
C GLU A 108 -34.88 -31.83 1.02
N ILE A 109 -34.50 -32.26 2.21
CA ILE A 109 -33.20 -31.99 2.80
C ILE A 109 -32.38 -33.27 2.76
N SER A 110 -31.17 -33.21 2.23
CA SER A 110 -30.29 -34.36 2.17
C SER A 110 -28.88 -34.02 2.70
N PHE A 111 -28.33 -34.95 3.51
CA PHE A 111 -26.99 -34.82 4.10
C PHE A 111 -26.12 -36.01 3.73
N PHE A 112 -24.96 -35.75 3.19
CA PHE A 112 -23.94 -36.78 2.98
C PHE A 112 -23.05 -36.92 4.23
N ASN A 113 -22.63 -38.16 4.51
CA ASN A 113 -21.72 -38.48 5.63
C ASN A 113 -22.19 -38.03 7.03
N ALA A 114 -23.48 -37.90 7.26
CA ALA A 114 -24.04 -37.40 8.52
C ALA A 114 -25.07 -38.37 9.17
N PRO A 115 -24.71 -39.63 9.45
CA PRO A 115 -25.64 -40.63 10.00
C PRO A 115 -26.20 -40.26 11.39
N TYR A 116 -25.49 -39.41 12.14
CA TYR A 116 -25.91 -38.96 13.48
C TYR A 116 -27.19 -38.09 13.45
N LEU A 117 -27.56 -37.56 12.28
CA LEU A 117 -28.78 -36.74 12.13
C LEU A 117 -30.03 -37.53 12.31
N ILE A 118 -30.00 -38.87 12.11
CA ILE A 118 -31.16 -39.78 12.33
C ILE A 118 -31.60 -39.75 13.81
N SER A 119 -30.67 -39.63 14.76
CA SER A 119 -30.98 -39.54 16.17
C SER A 119 -31.19 -38.11 16.65
N LYS A 120 -30.72 -37.12 15.89
CA LYS A 120 -30.74 -35.70 16.29
C LYS A 120 -32.11 -35.05 16.03
N PHE A 121 -32.79 -35.42 14.93
CA PHE A 121 -34.03 -34.81 14.50
C PHE A 121 -35.16 -35.80 14.46
N THR A 122 -36.38 -35.34 14.83
CA THR A 122 -37.60 -36.14 14.82
C THR A 122 -38.70 -35.45 14.03
N ARG A 123 -39.68 -36.22 13.53
CA ARG A 123 -40.85 -35.64 12.87
C ARG A 123 -41.58 -34.68 13.79
N GLY A 124 -41.91 -33.50 13.28
CA GLY A 124 -42.56 -32.42 14.02
C GLY A 124 -41.58 -31.39 14.63
N ASP A 125 -40.27 -31.67 14.65
CA ASP A 125 -39.28 -30.65 15.04
C ASP A 125 -39.38 -29.42 14.15
N SER A 126 -39.37 -28.24 14.76
CA SER A 126 -39.18 -26.96 14.09
C SER A 126 -37.71 -26.71 13.88
N VAL A 127 -37.35 -26.27 12.69
CA VAL A 127 -35.96 -26.03 12.31
C VAL A 127 -35.82 -24.75 11.49
N PHE A 128 -34.75 -24.04 11.70
CA PHE A 128 -34.23 -23.06 10.76
C PHE A 128 -33.31 -23.79 9.77
N VAL A 129 -33.47 -23.48 8.50
CA VAL A 129 -32.71 -24.07 7.40
C VAL A 129 -32.11 -22.95 6.54
N HIS A 130 -30.85 -23.07 6.18
CA HIS A 130 -30.21 -22.22 5.18
C HIS A 130 -29.36 -23.06 4.23
N GLY A 131 -29.49 -22.82 2.93
CA GLY A 131 -28.69 -23.51 1.93
C GLY A 131 -29.08 -23.17 0.50
N THR A 132 -28.29 -23.69 -0.45
CA THR A 132 -28.52 -23.50 -1.89
C THR A 132 -29.53 -24.51 -2.40
N VAL A 133 -30.56 -24.02 -3.09
CA VAL A 133 -31.57 -24.86 -3.72
C VAL A 133 -31.00 -25.54 -4.95
N THR A 134 -31.09 -26.85 -5.01
CA THR A 134 -30.72 -27.65 -6.20
C THR A 134 -31.93 -28.44 -6.69
N SER A 135 -31.96 -28.81 -7.96
CA SER A 135 -33.01 -29.70 -8.51
C SER A 135 -32.49 -31.11 -8.72
N TYR A 136 -33.32 -32.09 -8.42
CA TYR A 136 -33.11 -33.47 -8.82
C TYR A 136 -34.38 -34.03 -9.47
N GLY A 137 -34.34 -34.17 -10.78
CA GLY A 137 -35.55 -34.39 -11.57
C GLY A 137 -36.48 -33.17 -11.49
N ASN A 138 -37.75 -33.38 -11.13
CA ASN A 138 -38.75 -32.30 -11.02
C ASN A 138 -38.96 -31.85 -9.56
N LYS A 139 -37.98 -32.07 -8.66
CA LYS A 139 -38.12 -31.73 -7.23
C LYS A 139 -36.96 -30.89 -6.76
N TYR A 140 -37.25 -29.84 -6.00
CA TYR A 140 -36.24 -29.07 -5.29
C TYR A 140 -35.74 -29.81 -4.07
N GLN A 141 -34.44 -29.72 -3.84
CA GLN A 141 -33.73 -30.21 -2.66
C GLN A 141 -32.66 -29.24 -2.21
N ILE A 142 -32.27 -29.36 -0.96
CA ILE A 142 -31.07 -28.67 -0.42
C ILE A 142 -30.11 -29.72 0.12
N VAL A 143 -28.87 -29.67 -0.37
CA VAL A 143 -27.84 -30.66 -0.01
C VAL A 143 -26.90 -30.04 1.03
N ASN A 144 -26.69 -30.76 2.15
CA ASN A 144 -25.84 -30.34 3.26
C ASN A 144 -26.14 -28.90 3.76
N PRO A 145 -27.42 -28.51 4.01
CA PRO A 145 -27.76 -27.19 4.51
C PRO A 145 -27.23 -26.98 5.93
N TYR A 146 -27.16 -25.71 6.34
CA TYR A 146 -27.15 -25.39 7.75
C TYR A 146 -28.53 -25.67 8.36
N MET A 147 -28.59 -26.35 9.50
CA MET A 147 -29.84 -26.60 10.20
C MET A 147 -29.68 -26.47 11.72
N GLU A 148 -30.64 -25.80 12.35
CA GLU A 148 -30.72 -25.64 13.80
C GLU A 148 -32.16 -25.84 14.28
N LYS A 149 -32.34 -26.55 15.43
CA LYS A 149 -33.68 -26.74 16.04
C LYS A 149 -34.12 -25.43 16.68
N THR A 150 -35.15 -24.85 16.14
CA THR A 150 -35.81 -23.66 16.69
C THR A 150 -37.15 -23.45 16.01
N ASP A 151 -38.06 -22.82 16.70
CA ASP A 151 -39.39 -22.39 16.21
C ASP A 151 -39.43 -20.88 15.88
N THR A 152 -38.38 -20.13 16.20
CA THR A 152 -38.25 -18.72 15.98
C THR A 152 -36.85 -18.37 15.47
N THR A 153 -36.71 -17.22 14.84
CA THR A 153 -35.41 -16.64 14.45
C THR A 153 -34.77 -15.85 15.61
N GLU A 154 -35.51 -15.59 16.68
CA GLU A 154 -34.99 -14.90 17.86
C GLU A 154 -33.89 -15.71 18.53
N GLY A 155 -32.77 -15.07 18.77
CA GLY A 155 -31.59 -15.70 19.39
C GLY A 155 -30.69 -16.48 18.44
N LEU A 156 -31.09 -16.68 17.16
CA LEU A 156 -30.21 -17.22 16.13
C LEU A 156 -29.19 -16.19 15.72
N SER A 157 -27.94 -16.62 15.58
CA SER A 157 -26.90 -15.80 14.97
C SER A 157 -27.03 -15.88 13.44
N LEU A 158 -27.87 -15.03 12.87
CA LEU A 158 -28.19 -15.02 11.44
C LEU A 158 -27.08 -14.33 10.60
N ILE A 159 -26.30 -13.47 11.23
CA ILE A 159 -25.10 -12.91 10.60
C ILE A 159 -23.93 -13.82 10.93
N ARG A 160 -23.39 -14.45 9.89
CA ARG A 160 -22.35 -15.47 10.05
C ARG A 160 -20.99 -14.93 9.60
N PRO A 161 -20.04 -14.78 10.56
CA PRO A 161 -18.67 -14.42 10.21
C PRO A 161 -17.97 -15.54 9.43
N VAL A 162 -17.30 -15.18 8.35
CA VAL A 162 -16.47 -16.06 7.52
C VAL A 162 -15.02 -15.66 7.70
N TYR A 163 -14.19 -16.58 8.18
CA TYR A 163 -12.77 -16.36 8.43
C TYR A 163 -11.92 -16.98 7.33
N ARG A 164 -10.66 -16.54 7.22
CA ARG A 164 -9.65 -17.30 6.47
C ARG A 164 -9.56 -18.70 7.08
N GLN A 165 -9.48 -19.72 6.24
CA GLN A 165 -9.48 -21.11 6.66
C GLN A 165 -8.15 -21.79 6.34
N THR A 166 -7.78 -22.77 7.15
CA THR A 166 -6.74 -23.74 6.86
C THR A 166 -7.33 -25.15 6.91
N ALA A 167 -6.62 -26.13 6.34
CA ALA A 167 -7.09 -27.52 6.35
C ALA A 167 -7.39 -28.00 7.77
N GLY A 168 -8.64 -28.39 8.01
CA GLY A 168 -9.12 -28.94 9.30
C GLY A 168 -9.57 -27.91 10.34
N ILE A 169 -9.68 -26.61 10.00
CA ILE A 169 -10.31 -25.58 10.85
C ILE A 169 -11.43 -24.89 10.05
N THR A 170 -12.60 -24.78 10.66
CA THR A 170 -13.78 -24.16 10.06
C THR A 170 -14.09 -22.81 10.68
N SER A 171 -14.78 -21.92 9.95
CA SER A 171 -15.25 -20.63 10.47
C SER A 171 -16.15 -20.79 11.71
N LEU A 172 -16.92 -21.87 11.78
CA LEU A 172 -17.78 -22.14 12.94
C LEU A 172 -16.96 -22.44 14.22
N GLN A 173 -15.85 -23.17 14.08
CA GLN A 173 -14.94 -23.44 15.20
C GLN A 173 -14.26 -22.15 15.66
N LEU A 174 -13.74 -21.34 14.75
CA LEU A 174 -13.11 -20.04 15.07
C LEU A 174 -14.10 -19.12 15.78
N LYS A 175 -15.34 -18.99 15.28
CA LYS A 175 -16.40 -18.22 15.93
C LYS A 175 -16.66 -18.73 17.36
N LYS A 176 -16.78 -20.05 17.53
CA LYS A 176 -17.03 -20.66 18.85
C LYS A 176 -15.89 -20.35 19.83
N TRP A 177 -14.64 -20.51 19.40
CA TRP A 177 -13.49 -20.25 20.26
C TRP A 177 -13.35 -18.76 20.58
N ALA A 178 -13.55 -17.86 19.61
CA ALA A 178 -13.56 -16.41 19.84
C ALA A 178 -14.65 -16.00 20.85
N LYS A 179 -15.86 -16.55 20.72
CA LYS A 179 -16.95 -16.31 21.68
C LYS A 179 -16.60 -16.81 23.09
N THR A 180 -15.99 -18.00 23.20
CA THR A 180 -15.52 -18.54 24.49
C THR A 180 -14.42 -17.66 25.08
N ALA A 181 -13.45 -17.26 24.28
CA ALA A 181 -12.36 -16.37 24.70
C ALA A 181 -12.91 -15.03 25.22
N LEU A 182 -13.82 -14.38 24.49
CA LEU A 182 -14.46 -13.13 24.92
C LEU A 182 -15.19 -13.30 26.29
N GLY A 183 -15.86 -14.41 26.49
CA GLY A 183 -16.50 -14.68 27.79
C GLY A 183 -15.52 -14.78 28.97
N LEU A 184 -14.25 -15.10 28.69
CA LEU A 184 -13.22 -15.28 29.73
C LEU A 184 -12.36 -14.01 29.93
N VAL A 185 -12.10 -13.24 28.88
CA VAL A 185 -11.11 -12.15 28.95
C VAL A 185 -11.68 -10.76 28.61
N SER A 186 -13.00 -10.61 28.41
CA SER A 186 -13.62 -9.32 28.04
C SER A 186 -13.31 -8.20 29.02
N GLU A 187 -13.25 -8.47 30.32
CA GLU A 187 -12.93 -7.49 31.36
C GLU A 187 -11.44 -7.06 31.37
N GLN A 188 -10.59 -7.83 30.69
CA GLN A 188 -9.16 -7.51 30.54
C GLN A 188 -8.87 -6.66 29.30
N ILE A 189 -9.83 -6.54 28.38
CA ILE A 189 -9.70 -5.70 27.20
C ILE A 189 -9.76 -4.25 27.64
N ARG A 190 -8.61 -3.60 27.69
CA ARG A 190 -8.51 -2.18 28.04
C ARG A 190 -9.00 -1.32 26.90
N ASP A 191 -9.82 -0.33 27.21
CA ASP A 191 -10.17 0.71 26.24
C ASP A 191 -9.08 1.77 26.23
N MET A 192 -8.42 1.91 25.08
CA MET A 192 -7.31 2.85 24.91
C MET A 192 -7.78 4.21 24.43
N ILE A 193 -8.99 4.31 23.86
CA ILE A 193 -9.46 5.55 23.25
C ILE A 193 -10.18 6.39 24.33
N PRO A 194 -9.78 7.66 24.53
CA PRO A 194 -10.45 8.56 25.46
C PRO A 194 -11.94 8.68 25.18
N ARG A 195 -12.73 8.86 26.25
CA ARG A 195 -14.19 8.95 26.17
C ARG A 195 -14.67 10.04 25.23
N GLU A 196 -14.04 11.21 25.29
CA GLU A 196 -14.38 12.35 24.44
C GLU A 196 -14.24 12.03 22.93
N ILE A 197 -13.21 11.28 22.57
CA ILE A 197 -12.99 10.87 21.19
C ILE A 197 -14.02 9.80 20.80
N LYS A 198 -14.34 8.85 21.68
CA LYS A 198 -15.37 7.85 21.42
C LYS A 198 -16.74 8.50 21.16
N GLU A 199 -17.13 9.47 21.99
CA GLU A 199 -18.39 10.20 21.83
C GLU A 199 -18.42 11.02 20.54
N LYS A 200 -17.32 11.72 20.20
CA LYS A 200 -17.20 12.52 18.98
C LYS A 200 -17.25 11.66 17.71
N GLU A 201 -16.55 10.55 17.70
CA GLU A 201 -16.41 9.68 16.52
C GLU A 201 -17.47 8.56 16.47
N GLY A 202 -18.37 8.49 17.45
CA GLY A 202 -19.43 7.48 17.55
C GLY A 202 -18.89 6.04 17.70
N LEU A 203 -17.78 5.87 18.45
CA LEU A 203 -17.11 4.60 18.62
C LEU A 203 -17.69 3.85 19.82
N CYS A 204 -17.87 2.53 19.68
CA CYS A 204 -18.25 1.64 20.76
C CYS A 204 -17.05 1.30 21.68
N GLU A 205 -17.32 0.70 22.84
CA GLU A 205 -16.29 0.21 23.76
C GLU A 205 -15.45 -0.92 23.13
N ALA A 206 -14.18 -1.04 23.53
CA ALA A 206 -13.26 -2.00 22.93
C ALA A 206 -13.75 -3.47 23.03
N ALA A 207 -14.19 -3.90 24.21
CA ALA A 207 -14.71 -5.25 24.40
C ALA A 207 -15.99 -5.51 23.58
N GLU A 208 -16.83 -4.48 23.43
CA GLU A 208 -18.04 -4.54 22.61
C GLU A 208 -17.71 -4.66 21.12
N ALA A 209 -16.67 -3.98 20.65
CA ALA A 209 -16.21 -4.07 19.27
C ALA A 209 -15.80 -5.51 18.88
N TYR A 210 -15.03 -6.19 19.72
CA TYR A 210 -14.67 -7.59 19.47
C TYR A 210 -15.91 -8.49 19.48
N ARG A 211 -16.90 -8.25 20.36
CA ARG A 211 -18.18 -8.97 20.31
C ARG A 211 -18.92 -8.72 19.00
N PHE A 212 -18.99 -7.48 18.54
CA PHE A 212 -19.68 -7.10 17.31
C PHE A 212 -19.04 -7.73 16.05
N VAL A 213 -17.74 -7.92 16.01
CA VAL A 213 -17.10 -8.55 14.84
C VAL A 213 -17.20 -10.08 14.87
N HIS A 214 -17.18 -10.73 16.04
CA HIS A 214 -17.19 -12.19 16.13
C HIS A 214 -18.59 -12.80 16.25
N ASP A 215 -19.56 -12.08 16.83
CA ASP A 215 -20.94 -12.53 17.00
C ASP A 215 -21.94 -11.37 16.83
N PRO A 216 -21.98 -10.73 15.65
CA PRO A 216 -22.86 -9.61 15.38
C PRO A 216 -24.32 -10.06 15.27
N LYS A 217 -25.23 -9.17 15.65
CA LYS A 217 -26.68 -9.35 15.45
C LYS A 217 -27.16 -8.76 14.13
N SER A 218 -26.41 -7.78 13.59
CA SER A 218 -26.67 -7.14 12.30
C SER A 218 -25.36 -6.83 11.58
N LEU A 219 -25.41 -6.57 10.27
CA LEU A 219 -24.26 -6.09 9.49
C LEU A 219 -23.78 -4.72 9.99
N GLU A 220 -24.70 -3.91 10.54
CA GLU A 220 -24.37 -2.61 11.12
C GLU A 220 -23.54 -2.76 12.40
N GLU A 221 -23.89 -3.71 13.30
CA GLU A 221 -23.04 -4.03 14.46
C GLU A 221 -21.64 -4.47 14.01
N ALA A 222 -21.54 -5.34 13.01
CA ALA A 222 -20.25 -5.80 12.48
C ALA A 222 -19.41 -4.64 11.94
N ALA A 223 -20.04 -3.71 11.19
CA ALA A 223 -19.38 -2.52 10.67
C ALA A 223 -18.90 -1.57 11.80
N ARG A 224 -19.73 -1.35 12.83
CA ARG A 224 -19.37 -0.54 14.00
C ARG A 224 -18.19 -1.14 14.76
N GLY A 225 -18.21 -2.46 14.99
CA GLY A 225 -17.09 -3.17 15.63
C GLY A 225 -15.81 -3.05 14.82
N ARG A 226 -15.88 -3.27 13.49
CA ARG A 226 -14.73 -3.11 12.60
C ARG A 226 -14.18 -1.68 12.62
N ARG A 227 -15.08 -0.66 12.55
CA ARG A 227 -14.68 0.77 12.59
C ARG A 227 -13.89 1.08 13.88
N ARG A 228 -14.36 0.57 15.02
CA ARG A 228 -13.68 0.78 16.31
C ARG A 228 -12.28 0.15 16.34
N ILE A 229 -12.14 -1.10 15.87
CA ILE A 229 -10.85 -1.79 15.83
C ILE A 229 -9.91 -1.13 14.83
N ALA A 230 -10.42 -0.71 13.66
CA ALA A 230 -9.64 0.02 12.67
C ALA A 230 -9.09 1.34 13.20
N TYR A 231 -9.92 2.09 13.94
CA TYR A 231 -9.49 3.34 14.58
C TYR A 231 -8.36 3.11 15.59
N GLU A 232 -8.46 2.05 16.39
CA GLU A 232 -7.44 1.65 17.35
C GLU A 232 -6.12 1.23 16.68
N GLU A 233 -6.20 0.47 15.59
CA GLU A 233 -5.02 0.08 14.81
C GLU A 233 -4.29 1.29 14.23
N LEU A 234 -5.02 2.28 13.73
CA LEU A 234 -4.45 3.48 13.14
C LEU A 234 -3.81 4.41 14.18
N ILE A 235 -4.40 4.53 15.37
CA ILE A 235 -3.76 5.25 16.50
C ILE A 235 -2.47 4.53 16.91
N MET A 236 -2.51 3.21 17.10
CA MET A 236 -1.32 2.43 17.45
C MET A 236 -0.20 2.61 16.42
N LEU A 237 -0.56 2.55 15.13
CA LEU A 237 0.40 2.75 14.05
C LEU A 237 0.99 4.17 14.07
N GLY A 238 0.14 5.20 14.22
CA GLY A 238 0.57 6.59 14.28
C GLY A 238 1.51 6.88 15.46
N ILE A 239 1.20 6.37 16.66
CA ILE A 239 2.06 6.52 17.84
C ILE A 239 3.35 5.72 17.68
N GLY A 240 3.27 4.49 17.14
CA GLY A 240 4.45 3.67 16.85
C GLY A 240 5.40 4.38 15.90
N MET A 241 4.88 4.92 14.79
CA MET A 241 5.68 5.67 13.82
C MET A 241 6.32 6.92 14.44
N LYS A 242 5.58 7.70 15.23
CA LYS A 242 6.16 8.85 15.96
C LYS A 242 7.22 8.43 16.97
N HIS A 243 7.01 7.36 17.71
CA HIS A 243 7.98 6.86 18.66
C HIS A 243 9.27 6.36 17.98
N PHE A 244 9.16 5.65 16.84
CA PHE A 244 10.33 5.20 16.08
C PHE A 244 11.06 6.32 15.36
N MET A 245 10.34 7.36 14.92
CA MET A 245 10.94 8.55 14.31
C MET A 245 11.62 9.48 15.33
N HIS A 246 11.18 9.42 16.60
CA HIS A 246 11.74 10.21 17.70
C HIS A 246 12.37 9.26 18.72
N ASN A 247 13.42 8.56 18.35
CA ASN A 247 14.12 7.58 19.21
C ASN A 247 14.76 8.17 20.49
N GLU A 248 14.61 9.45 20.72
CA GLU A 248 14.93 10.15 21.98
C GLU A 248 13.74 11.08 22.21
N GLY A 249 13.21 11.17 23.42
CA GLY A 249 11.98 11.90 23.79
C GLY A 249 11.80 13.27 23.15
N PRO A 250 10.83 14.10 23.52
CA PRO A 250 10.60 15.39 22.86
C PRO A 250 11.83 16.26 23.06
N GLU A 251 12.88 16.06 22.26
CA GLU A 251 13.88 17.10 22.05
C GLU A 251 13.10 18.26 21.44
N GLU A 252 13.14 19.41 22.11
CA GLU A 252 12.66 20.66 21.56
C GLU A 252 13.25 20.78 20.15
N VAL A 253 12.40 20.65 19.12
CA VAL A 253 12.83 20.78 17.74
C VAL A 253 13.42 22.19 17.61
N ALA A 254 14.74 22.26 17.37
CA ALA A 254 15.41 23.53 17.28
C ALA A 254 14.75 24.41 16.21
N PRO A 255 14.52 25.69 16.47
CA PRO A 255 13.84 26.57 15.53
C PRO A 255 14.68 26.72 14.25
N VAL A 256 14.01 26.85 13.12
CA VAL A 256 14.68 27.22 11.86
C VAL A 256 15.04 28.67 11.87
N VAL A 257 16.25 29.01 11.42
CA VAL A 257 16.68 30.40 11.28
C VAL A 257 15.94 31.06 10.10
N VAL A 258 14.85 31.75 10.40
CA VAL A 258 14.09 32.54 9.39
C VAL A 258 14.91 33.79 9.05
N PRO A 259 15.10 34.13 7.77
CA PRO A 259 15.79 35.34 7.36
C PRO A 259 15.11 36.61 7.90
N LYS A 260 15.83 37.41 8.70
CA LYS A 260 15.26 38.64 9.29
C LYS A 260 14.99 39.74 8.27
N LYS A 261 15.59 39.68 7.08
CA LYS A 261 15.37 40.65 5.99
C LYS A 261 15.41 39.97 4.65
N ILE A 262 14.43 40.24 3.79
CA ILE A 262 14.44 39.86 2.40
C ILE A 262 15.40 40.80 1.66
N PRO A 263 16.37 40.30 0.84
CA PRO A 263 17.26 41.12 0.05
C PRO A 263 16.51 42.11 -0.85
N ALA A 264 17.02 43.32 -1.01
CA ALA A 264 16.34 44.37 -1.79
C ALA A 264 16.18 43.99 -3.28
N ASP A 265 17.08 43.14 -3.81
CA ASP A 265 17.06 42.64 -5.21
C ASP A 265 16.24 41.36 -5.37
N ALA A 266 15.68 40.80 -4.31
CA ALA A 266 14.95 39.52 -4.32
C ALA A 266 13.82 39.48 -5.36
N ALA A 267 13.03 40.54 -5.45
CA ALA A 267 11.93 40.64 -6.42
C ALA A 267 12.42 40.59 -7.88
N GLY A 268 13.55 41.25 -8.16
CA GLY A 268 14.18 41.24 -9.49
C GLY A 268 14.71 39.86 -9.86
N ARG A 269 15.42 39.23 -8.94
CA ARG A 269 15.95 37.85 -9.11
C ARG A 269 14.79 36.84 -9.30
N TRP A 270 13.75 36.94 -8.50
CA TRP A 270 12.55 36.08 -8.64
C TRP A 270 11.87 36.26 -9.99
N LYS A 271 11.70 37.52 -10.45
CA LYS A 271 11.13 37.80 -11.79
C LYS A 271 11.97 37.20 -12.91
N THR A 272 13.30 37.22 -12.79
CA THR A 272 14.21 36.57 -13.76
C THR A 272 13.99 35.05 -13.79
N VAL A 273 13.89 34.40 -12.61
CA VAL A 273 13.62 32.95 -12.50
C VAL A 273 12.28 32.60 -13.14
N LEU A 274 11.21 33.33 -12.83
CA LEU A 274 9.90 33.09 -13.43
C LEU A 274 9.90 33.32 -14.94
N GLY A 275 10.65 34.30 -15.45
CA GLY A 275 10.80 34.56 -16.88
C GLY A 275 11.48 33.42 -17.65
N ASN A 276 12.30 32.64 -16.99
CA ASN A 276 13.01 31.51 -17.60
C ASN A 276 12.16 30.21 -17.66
N LEU A 277 10.95 30.17 -17.07
CA LEU A 277 10.12 28.97 -17.03
C LEU A 277 9.68 28.48 -18.40
N GLY A 278 9.45 29.39 -19.37
CA GLY A 278 9.00 29.03 -20.71
C GLY A 278 7.59 28.44 -20.81
N PHE A 279 6.88 28.30 -19.68
CA PHE A 279 5.50 27.81 -19.59
C PHE A 279 4.80 28.42 -18.37
N GLU A 280 3.47 28.38 -18.35
CA GLU A 280 2.69 28.79 -17.18
C GLU A 280 2.54 27.65 -16.17
N LEU A 281 2.70 27.99 -14.89
CA LEU A 281 2.44 27.03 -13.80
C LEU A 281 0.96 26.74 -13.70
N THR A 282 0.61 25.47 -13.46
CA THR A 282 -0.76 25.07 -13.15
C THR A 282 -1.21 25.61 -11.79
N ASP A 283 -2.51 25.63 -11.54
CA ASP A 283 -3.03 26.12 -10.26
C ASP A 283 -2.57 25.27 -9.07
N ASP A 284 -2.47 23.95 -9.27
CA ASP A 284 -1.95 23.03 -8.24
C ASP A 284 -0.46 23.31 -7.96
N GLN A 285 0.35 23.58 -8.99
CA GLN A 285 1.76 23.93 -8.81
C GLN A 285 1.92 25.27 -8.07
N LYS A 286 1.07 26.28 -8.40
CA LYS A 286 1.02 27.54 -7.68
C LYS A 286 0.56 27.38 -6.24
N ALA A 287 -0.38 26.47 -5.97
CA ALA A 287 -0.83 26.14 -4.61
C ALA A 287 0.31 25.50 -3.79
N ALA A 288 0.97 24.46 -4.35
CA ALA A 288 2.10 23.79 -3.71
C ALA A 288 3.25 24.77 -3.41
N LEU A 289 3.54 25.71 -4.31
CA LEU A 289 4.58 26.72 -4.09
C LEU A 289 4.17 27.73 -2.99
N ARG A 290 2.89 28.10 -2.87
CA ARG A 290 2.39 28.94 -1.77
C ARG A 290 2.53 28.23 -0.43
N ASP A 291 2.19 26.95 -0.37
CA ASP A 291 2.35 26.13 0.84
C ASP A 291 3.83 26.08 1.26
N ILE A 292 4.73 25.76 0.32
CA ILE A 292 6.18 25.73 0.55
C ILE A 292 6.71 27.11 1.01
N GLN A 293 6.25 28.18 0.38
CA GLN A 293 6.65 29.54 0.77
C GLN A 293 6.19 29.87 2.19
N ALA A 294 4.98 29.52 2.57
CA ALA A 294 4.47 29.73 3.92
C ALA A 294 5.32 28.96 4.96
N ASP A 295 5.68 27.71 4.65
CA ASP A 295 6.52 26.90 5.53
C ASP A 295 7.93 27.47 5.65
N LEU A 296 8.55 27.90 4.55
CA LEU A 296 9.91 28.49 4.55
C LEU A 296 9.98 29.79 5.37
N MET A 297 8.85 30.46 5.56
CA MET A 297 8.74 31.69 6.37
C MET A 297 8.33 31.40 7.81
N ASN A 298 8.10 30.16 8.18
CA ASN A 298 7.72 29.74 9.53
C ASN A 298 8.97 29.43 10.36
N SER A 299 8.89 29.61 11.67
CA SER A 299 9.93 29.21 12.64
C SER A 299 9.97 27.70 12.89
N LYS A 300 8.87 26.97 12.59
CA LYS A 300 8.85 25.51 12.63
C LYS A 300 9.48 24.95 11.34
N PRO A 301 10.31 23.91 11.41
CA PRO A 301 10.88 23.30 10.23
C PRO A 301 9.77 22.69 9.35
N MET A 302 9.80 22.99 8.06
CA MET A 302 8.91 22.34 7.08
C MET A 302 9.25 20.85 7.04
N ASN A 303 8.21 20.02 7.07
CA ASN A 303 8.29 18.60 6.71
C ASN A 303 7.15 18.29 5.74
N ARG A 304 7.41 18.43 4.42
CA ARG A 304 6.36 18.42 3.40
C ARG A 304 6.60 17.40 2.30
N LEU A 305 5.54 16.69 1.93
CA LEU A 305 5.49 15.79 0.79
C LEU A 305 4.79 16.48 -0.40
N VAL A 306 5.50 16.67 -1.50
CA VAL A 306 4.93 17.09 -2.79
C VAL A 306 4.68 15.84 -3.63
N GLN A 307 3.42 15.54 -3.82
CA GLN A 307 2.97 14.37 -4.53
C GLN A 307 2.33 14.76 -5.88
N GLY A 308 2.63 14.00 -6.93
CA GLY A 308 2.03 14.24 -8.23
C GLY A 308 2.40 13.15 -9.23
N ASP A 309 1.56 12.97 -10.23
CA ASP A 309 1.78 12.00 -11.30
C ASP A 309 3.08 12.24 -12.07
N VAL A 310 3.53 11.24 -12.83
CA VAL A 310 4.70 11.38 -13.69
C VAL A 310 4.46 12.52 -14.73
N GLY A 311 5.37 13.50 -14.73
CA GLY A 311 5.26 14.67 -15.60
C GLY A 311 4.28 15.75 -15.14
N SER A 312 3.84 15.75 -13.87
CA SER A 312 3.06 16.85 -13.26
C SER A 312 3.88 18.12 -12.97
N GLY A 313 5.19 18.10 -13.23
CA GLY A 313 6.08 19.24 -13.05
C GLY A 313 6.64 19.43 -11.64
N LYS A 314 6.72 18.38 -10.81
CA LYS A 314 7.34 18.40 -9.47
C LYS A 314 8.74 19.00 -9.47
N THR A 315 9.56 18.64 -10.47
CA THR A 315 10.91 19.21 -10.64
C THR A 315 10.93 20.74 -10.73
N ALA A 316 9.97 21.34 -11.44
CA ALA A 316 9.86 22.79 -11.53
C ALA A 316 9.54 23.39 -10.15
N VAL A 317 8.62 22.79 -9.40
CA VAL A 317 8.28 23.22 -8.02
C VAL A 317 9.52 23.12 -7.12
N ALA A 318 10.29 22.03 -7.21
CA ALA A 318 11.52 21.86 -6.45
C ALA A 318 12.58 22.93 -6.77
N VAL A 319 12.82 23.19 -8.07
CA VAL A 319 13.79 24.21 -8.48
C VAL A 319 13.34 25.61 -8.03
N LEU A 320 12.05 25.91 -8.08
CA LEU A 320 11.50 27.16 -7.59
C LEU A 320 11.60 27.29 -6.05
N ALA A 321 11.40 26.20 -5.31
CA ALA A 321 11.63 26.16 -3.86
C ALA A 321 13.11 26.43 -3.51
N MET A 322 14.04 25.78 -4.24
CA MET A 322 15.47 26.05 -4.09
C MET A 322 15.82 27.51 -4.43
N ALA A 323 15.19 28.07 -5.49
CA ALA A 323 15.38 29.47 -5.86
C ALA A 323 14.91 30.41 -4.75
N MET A 324 13.76 30.17 -4.13
CA MET A 324 13.28 30.95 -2.98
C MET A 324 14.30 30.95 -1.84
N THR A 325 14.80 29.78 -1.47
CA THR A 325 15.81 29.61 -0.43
C THR A 325 17.12 30.34 -0.77
N ALA A 326 17.61 30.19 -2.01
CA ALA A 326 18.84 30.83 -2.46
C ALA A 326 18.72 32.37 -2.56
N ILE A 327 17.57 32.89 -2.95
CA ILE A 327 17.30 34.34 -2.96
C ILE A 327 17.31 34.93 -1.56
N MET A 328 16.94 34.15 -0.54
CA MET A 328 17.02 34.56 0.87
C MET A 328 18.46 34.47 1.42
N GLY A 329 19.45 34.12 0.60
CA GLY A 329 20.86 34.01 1.02
C GLY A 329 21.23 32.69 1.70
N LYS A 330 20.31 31.71 1.67
CA LYS A 330 20.50 30.39 2.29
C LYS A 330 20.87 29.33 1.24
N GLN A 331 21.30 28.15 1.70
CA GLN A 331 21.65 27.03 0.83
C GLN A 331 20.52 26.01 0.76
N ALA A 332 20.36 25.40 -0.43
CA ALA A 332 19.41 24.33 -0.68
C ALA A 332 20.12 23.13 -1.32
N VAL A 333 19.73 21.93 -0.89
CA VAL A 333 20.23 20.64 -1.41
C VAL A 333 19.11 19.88 -2.07
N LEU A 334 19.38 19.31 -3.27
CA LEU A 334 18.50 18.31 -3.90
C LEU A 334 19.23 16.96 -4.00
N LEU A 335 18.66 15.95 -3.38
CA LEU A 335 19.11 14.57 -3.42
C LEU A 335 18.35 13.80 -4.49
N ALA A 336 19.08 13.23 -5.45
CA ALA A 336 18.54 12.37 -6.49
C ALA A 336 19.07 10.93 -6.30
N PRO A 337 18.23 9.90 -6.55
CA PRO A 337 18.60 8.49 -6.32
C PRO A 337 19.70 7.99 -7.25
N THR A 338 19.87 8.62 -8.42
CA THR A 338 20.86 8.19 -9.40
C THR A 338 21.62 9.38 -10.00
N SER A 339 22.82 9.09 -10.52
CA SER A 339 23.68 10.11 -11.17
C SER A 339 23.03 10.72 -12.41
N VAL A 340 22.20 9.95 -13.15
CA VAL A 340 21.49 10.42 -14.32
C VAL A 340 20.43 11.46 -13.96
N LEU A 341 19.62 11.17 -12.93
CA LEU A 341 18.63 12.11 -12.41
C LEU A 341 19.26 13.35 -11.82
N ALA A 342 20.35 13.20 -11.06
CA ALA A 342 21.07 14.33 -10.51
C ALA A 342 21.57 15.26 -11.63
N LYS A 343 22.12 14.71 -12.72
CA LYS A 343 22.54 15.50 -13.90
C LYS A 343 21.36 16.20 -14.56
N GLN A 344 20.24 15.51 -14.74
CA GLN A 344 19.02 16.10 -15.32
C GLN A 344 18.45 17.23 -14.46
N HIS A 345 18.39 17.05 -13.12
CA HIS A 345 17.97 18.11 -12.21
C HIS A 345 18.94 19.30 -12.24
N TYR A 346 20.25 19.03 -12.34
CA TYR A 346 21.27 20.05 -12.47
C TYR A 346 21.08 20.87 -13.75
N ASP A 347 20.90 20.23 -14.89
CA ASP A 347 20.69 20.90 -16.18
C ASP A 347 19.41 21.73 -16.15
N SER A 348 18.33 21.18 -15.60
CA SER A 348 17.05 21.89 -15.44
C SER A 348 17.17 23.10 -14.51
N ALA A 349 17.84 22.94 -13.36
CA ALA A 349 18.06 24.01 -12.41
C ALA A 349 18.97 25.11 -13.00
N THR A 350 20.06 24.72 -13.67
CA THR A 350 20.99 25.68 -14.30
C THR A 350 20.31 26.52 -15.37
N ASN A 351 19.43 25.91 -16.19
CA ASN A 351 18.67 26.61 -17.21
C ASN A 351 17.66 27.58 -16.58
N LEU A 352 16.90 27.12 -15.57
CA LEU A 352 15.87 27.93 -14.92
C LEU A 352 16.45 29.09 -14.10
N LEU A 353 17.60 28.87 -13.46
CA LEU A 353 18.26 29.84 -12.59
C LEU A 353 19.25 30.77 -13.32
N LYS A 354 19.37 30.62 -14.63
CA LYS A 354 20.30 31.44 -15.47
C LYS A 354 19.99 32.92 -15.31
N GLY A 355 21.03 33.69 -15.05
CA GLY A 355 20.91 35.16 -14.91
C GLY A 355 20.32 35.67 -13.63
N SER A 356 19.93 34.77 -12.69
CA SER A 356 19.40 35.15 -11.36
C SER A 356 20.47 35.38 -10.30
N GLY A 357 21.75 35.16 -10.61
CA GLY A 357 22.86 35.23 -9.63
C GLY A 357 22.86 34.06 -8.62
N ILE A 358 22.18 32.95 -8.94
CA ILE A 358 22.18 31.73 -8.13
C ILE A 358 23.12 30.71 -8.76
N ASN A 359 24.13 30.27 -8.00
CA ASN A 359 25.09 29.28 -8.45
C ASN A 359 24.61 27.87 -8.10
N VAL A 360 24.67 26.97 -9.08
CA VAL A 360 24.29 25.58 -8.96
C VAL A 360 25.50 24.67 -9.06
N ALA A 361 25.70 23.77 -8.11
CA ALA A 361 26.79 22.80 -8.11
C ALA A 361 26.25 21.36 -8.24
N LEU A 362 26.98 20.49 -8.95
CA LEU A 362 26.64 19.08 -9.14
C LEU A 362 27.71 18.22 -8.43
N LEU A 363 27.30 17.44 -7.41
CA LEU A 363 28.19 16.57 -6.65
C LEU A 363 27.78 15.11 -6.79
N LEU A 364 28.56 14.33 -7.54
CA LEU A 364 28.36 12.90 -7.76
C LEU A 364 29.47 12.08 -7.10
N GLY A 365 29.18 10.80 -6.82
CA GLY A 365 30.17 9.88 -6.26
C GLY A 365 31.46 9.76 -7.09
N LYS A 366 31.34 9.88 -8.43
CA LYS A 366 32.43 9.78 -9.40
C LYS A 366 32.99 11.13 -9.88
N THR A 367 32.58 12.25 -9.29
CA THR A 367 33.20 13.56 -9.57
C THR A 367 34.71 13.47 -9.31
N LYS A 368 35.53 14.03 -10.24
CA LYS A 368 37.01 14.05 -10.11
C LYS A 368 37.40 14.69 -8.78
N ALA A 369 38.42 14.13 -8.10
CA ALA A 369 38.81 14.56 -6.76
C ALA A 369 39.11 16.06 -6.65
N SER A 370 39.75 16.66 -7.67
CA SER A 370 40.02 18.12 -7.70
C SER A 370 38.73 18.95 -7.74
N LEU A 371 37.78 18.58 -8.64
CA LEU A 371 36.52 19.28 -8.75
C LEU A 371 35.62 19.03 -7.52
N LYS A 372 35.68 17.83 -6.94
CA LYS A 372 35.00 17.51 -5.69
C LYS A 372 35.47 18.41 -4.55
N LYS A 373 36.79 18.64 -4.44
CA LYS A 373 37.37 19.54 -3.44
C LYS A 373 36.91 20.98 -3.68
N GLU A 374 36.94 21.47 -4.91
CA GLU A 374 36.49 22.80 -5.27
C GLU A 374 35.00 23.01 -4.93
N ILE A 375 34.11 22.09 -5.30
CA ILE A 375 32.69 22.18 -4.96
C ILE A 375 32.46 22.21 -3.45
N LYS A 376 33.20 21.42 -2.66
CA LYS A 376 33.13 21.43 -1.20
C LYS A 376 33.55 22.77 -0.61
N GLU A 377 34.61 23.37 -1.14
CA GLU A 377 35.07 24.70 -0.71
C GLU A 377 34.03 25.78 -1.08
N MET A 378 33.47 25.75 -2.31
CA MET A 378 32.39 26.66 -2.73
C MET A 378 31.16 26.53 -1.83
N THR A 379 30.80 25.30 -1.44
CA THR A 379 29.64 25.02 -0.57
C THR A 379 29.90 25.56 0.84
N LYS A 380 31.11 25.37 1.36
CA LYS A 380 31.51 25.87 2.68
C LYS A 380 31.58 27.42 2.73
N ASN A 381 31.93 28.07 1.62
CA ASN A 381 32.03 29.53 1.56
C ASN A 381 30.73 30.22 1.11
N ASN A 382 29.62 29.51 0.98
CA ASN A 382 28.35 30.02 0.45
C ASN A 382 28.40 30.56 -1.01
N GLU A 383 29.40 30.13 -1.77
CA GLU A 383 29.53 30.50 -3.19
C GLU A 383 28.60 29.69 -4.07
N SER A 384 28.19 28.47 -3.62
CA SER A 384 27.15 27.65 -4.23
C SER A 384 25.91 27.66 -3.34
N SER A 385 24.82 28.27 -3.83
CA SER A 385 23.56 28.38 -3.10
C SER A 385 22.65 27.17 -3.32
N VAL A 386 22.81 26.44 -4.45
CA VAL A 386 22.05 25.23 -4.79
C VAL A 386 23.00 24.10 -5.08
N ILE A 387 22.89 23.01 -4.35
CA ILE A 387 23.71 21.81 -4.50
C ILE A 387 22.80 20.65 -4.92
N ILE A 388 23.14 19.99 -6.02
CA ILE A 388 22.39 18.83 -6.52
C ILE A 388 23.34 17.64 -6.56
N GLY A 389 22.87 16.48 -6.09
CA GLY A 389 23.73 15.30 -6.14
C GLY A 389 23.05 14.03 -5.67
N THR A 390 23.86 12.98 -5.58
CA THR A 390 23.46 11.67 -5.04
C THR A 390 23.88 11.56 -3.58
N HIS A 391 23.91 10.34 -3.01
CA HIS A 391 24.44 10.09 -1.67
C HIS A 391 25.84 10.70 -1.39
N ALA A 392 26.59 11.13 -2.41
CA ALA A 392 27.86 11.81 -2.24
C ALA A 392 27.76 13.15 -1.49
N VAL A 393 26.57 13.78 -1.52
CA VAL A 393 26.30 15.02 -0.78
C VAL A 393 26.15 14.75 0.73
N LEU A 394 25.81 13.51 1.12
CA LEU A 394 25.62 13.07 2.50
C LEU A 394 26.93 12.71 3.22
N SER A 395 28.08 12.81 2.53
CA SER A 395 29.37 12.48 3.15
C SER A 395 29.76 13.53 4.19
N ASP A 396 30.31 13.07 5.32
CA ASP A 396 30.72 13.91 6.49
C ASP A 396 31.75 14.98 6.15
N ASP A 397 32.42 14.89 5.00
CA ASP A 397 33.38 15.84 4.49
C ASP A 397 32.78 17.00 3.66
N VAL A 398 31.46 16.99 3.43
CA VAL A 398 30.71 18.10 2.82
C VAL A 398 30.14 18.97 3.93
N LYS A 399 30.62 20.19 4.02
CA LYS A 399 30.16 21.16 5.01
C LYS A 399 29.37 22.28 4.33
N PHE A 400 28.23 22.59 4.88
CA PHE A 400 27.38 23.70 4.44
C PHE A 400 27.58 24.89 5.37
N SER A 401 27.58 26.09 4.83
CA SER A 401 27.68 27.31 5.64
C SER A 401 26.33 27.75 6.23
N ASP A 402 25.26 27.52 5.49
CA ASP A 402 23.89 27.94 5.93
C ASP A 402 22.82 27.16 5.19
N LEU A 403 22.75 25.85 5.47
CA LEU A 403 21.78 24.93 4.86
C LEU A 403 20.41 25.15 5.47
N ALA A 404 19.41 25.52 4.65
CA ALA A 404 18.05 25.75 5.10
C ALA A 404 17.03 24.80 4.48
N LEU A 405 17.30 24.22 3.29
CA LEU A 405 16.33 23.35 2.60
C LEU A 405 17.01 22.09 2.05
N VAL A 406 16.45 20.94 2.39
CA VAL A 406 16.78 19.64 1.79
C VAL A 406 15.58 19.13 1.01
N ILE A 407 15.80 18.79 -0.26
CA ILE A 407 14.80 18.18 -1.14
C ILE A 407 15.25 16.75 -1.47
N ALA A 408 14.39 15.76 -1.23
CA ALA A 408 14.61 14.37 -1.62
C ALA A 408 13.66 13.97 -2.74
N ASP A 409 14.21 13.55 -3.90
CA ASP A 409 13.41 12.99 -4.98
C ASP A 409 13.36 11.46 -4.83
N GLU A 410 12.13 10.87 -4.92
CA GLU A 410 11.86 9.43 -4.73
C GLU A 410 12.44 8.89 -3.40
N GLN A 411 11.92 9.41 -2.30
CA GLN A 411 12.40 9.15 -0.92
C GLN A 411 12.60 7.67 -0.58
N HIS A 412 11.76 6.77 -1.09
CA HIS A 412 11.80 5.34 -0.80
C HIS A 412 13.13 4.66 -1.18
N ARG A 413 13.98 5.34 -1.96
CA ARG A 413 15.31 4.86 -2.39
C ARG A 413 16.47 5.32 -1.49
N PHE A 414 16.18 6.09 -0.42
CA PHE A 414 17.19 6.55 0.54
C PHE A 414 16.94 5.98 1.93
N GLY A 415 17.96 5.48 2.60
CA GLY A 415 17.88 5.00 3.98
C GLY A 415 17.54 6.11 4.97
N VAL A 416 16.71 5.83 5.98
CA VAL A 416 16.27 6.78 7.02
C VAL A 416 17.45 7.47 7.70
N LYS A 417 18.43 6.70 8.18
CA LYS A 417 19.65 7.20 8.85
C LYS A 417 20.53 8.13 8.00
N GLN A 418 20.46 7.99 6.67
CA GLN A 418 21.25 8.83 5.76
C GLN A 418 20.66 10.24 5.60
N ARG A 419 19.35 10.38 5.76
CA ARG A 419 18.64 11.66 5.64
C ARG A 419 18.72 12.47 6.93
N GLU A 420 18.59 11.82 8.07
CA GLU A 420 18.68 12.46 9.41
C GLU A 420 19.97 13.27 9.58
N LYS A 421 21.05 12.81 8.96
CA LYS A 421 22.34 13.55 8.98
C LYS A 421 22.29 14.95 8.35
N LEU A 422 21.40 15.21 7.38
CA LEU A 422 21.27 16.53 6.75
C LEU A 422 20.19 17.41 7.42
N LEU A 423 19.26 16.80 8.13
CA LEU A 423 18.16 17.53 8.76
C LEU A 423 18.59 18.27 10.03
N VAL A 424 19.77 17.96 10.54
CA VAL A 424 20.39 18.62 11.68
C VAL A 424 21.71 19.23 11.24
N SER A 425 21.74 20.52 11.01
CA SER A 425 22.98 21.28 10.75
C SER A 425 23.63 21.61 12.07
N ARG A 426 24.93 21.26 12.23
CA ARG A 426 25.73 21.62 13.39
C ARG A 426 26.73 22.69 12.99
N GLU A 427 26.48 23.91 13.38
CA GLU A 427 27.48 24.99 13.39
C GLU A 427 27.77 25.39 14.84
N ASP A 428 29.05 25.29 15.24
CA ASP A 428 29.64 25.82 16.48
C ASP A 428 28.67 25.81 17.70
N GLU A 429 28.26 24.59 18.15
CA GLU A 429 27.40 24.33 19.32
C GLU A 429 25.89 24.68 19.19
N GLU A 430 25.42 25.33 18.14
CA GLU A 430 24.01 25.53 17.91
C GLU A 430 23.45 24.45 16.96
N ILE A 431 22.39 23.75 17.41
CA ILE A 431 21.65 22.79 16.61
C ILE A 431 20.53 23.55 15.90
N ASN A 432 20.61 23.66 14.58
CA ASN A 432 19.56 24.27 13.76
C ASN A 432 18.85 23.20 12.94
N SER A 433 17.52 23.21 12.94
CA SER A 433 16.71 22.36 12.08
C SER A 433 16.69 22.88 10.65
N VAL A 434 16.56 21.97 9.68
CA VAL A 434 16.54 22.26 8.25
C VAL A 434 15.16 21.88 7.69
N HIS A 435 14.62 22.69 6.77
CA HIS A 435 13.37 22.38 6.07
C HIS A 435 13.53 21.12 5.20
N ASN A 436 12.61 20.18 5.30
CA ASN A 436 12.55 18.95 4.54
C ASN A 436 11.42 18.97 3.54
N LEU A 437 11.74 18.79 2.25
CA LEU A 437 10.79 18.67 1.16
C LEU A 437 11.02 17.35 0.45
N VAL A 438 9.99 16.51 0.43
CA VAL A 438 10.04 15.21 -0.23
C VAL A 438 9.18 15.24 -1.48
N MET A 439 9.67 14.65 -2.56
CA MET A 439 8.91 14.46 -3.79
C MET A 439 8.70 12.98 -4.08
N THR A 440 7.52 12.62 -4.55
CA THR A 440 7.25 11.27 -5.06
C THR A 440 6.40 11.29 -6.33
N ALA A 441 6.74 10.42 -7.28
CA ALA A 441 5.93 10.17 -8.47
C ALA A 441 4.95 9.02 -8.27
N THR A 442 5.11 8.22 -7.21
CA THR A 442 4.10 7.24 -6.82
C THR A 442 2.96 7.96 -6.14
N PRO A 443 1.73 7.89 -6.67
CA PRO A 443 0.59 8.39 -5.97
C PRO A 443 0.34 7.52 -4.74
N ILE A 444 0.73 8.01 -3.57
CA ILE A 444 0.40 7.38 -2.29
C ILE A 444 -0.89 8.05 -1.82
N PRO A 445 -1.93 7.31 -1.49
CA PRO A 445 -3.13 7.89 -0.90
C PRO A 445 -2.77 8.78 0.29
N ARG A 446 -3.41 9.94 0.36
CA ARG A 446 -3.09 10.95 1.40
C ARG A 446 -3.07 10.37 2.81
N THR A 447 -4.00 9.49 3.09
CA THR A 447 -4.12 8.80 4.38
C THR A 447 -2.96 7.87 4.68
N LEU A 448 -2.50 7.13 3.67
CA LEU A 448 -1.33 6.26 3.78
C LEU A 448 -0.06 7.10 3.97
N ALA A 449 0.06 8.21 3.24
CA ALA A 449 1.16 9.16 3.41
C ALA A 449 1.18 9.74 4.83
N MET A 450 0.04 10.15 5.39
CA MET A 450 -0.09 10.63 6.77
C MET A 450 0.31 9.57 7.79
N VAL A 451 -0.06 8.32 7.56
CA VAL A 451 0.24 7.22 8.47
C VAL A 451 1.72 6.80 8.38
N ILE A 452 2.28 6.71 7.16
CA ILE A 452 3.69 6.28 6.96
C ILE A 452 4.67 7.38 7.34
N TYR A 453 4.38 8.61 6.99
CA TYR A 453 5.31 9.72 7.15
C TYR A 453 4.99 10.64 8.35
N GLY A 454 3.96 10.31 9.13
CA GLY A 454 3.60 11.01 10.37
C GLY A 454 3.26 12.49 10.14
N ASP A 455 4.15 13.39 10.57
CA ASP A 455 3.95 14.85 10.56
C ASP A 455 4.21 15.53 9.22
N MET A 456 4.23 14.78 8.10
CA MET A 456 4.44 15.42 6.79
C MET A 456 3.16 16.08 6.26
N ASP A 457 3.21 17.38 6.09
CA ASP A 457 2.21 18.10 5.30
C ASP A 457 2.24 17.66 3.85
N THR A 458 1.09 17.61 3.19
CA THR A 458 1.00 17.08 1.83
C THR A 458 0.43 18.13 0.87
N SER A 459 1.19 18.43 -0.19
CA SER A 459 0.71 19.18 -1.36
C SER A 459 0.60 18.28 -2.58
N VAL A 460 -0.59 18.22 -3.20
CA VAL A 460 -0.90 17.29 -4.30
C VAL A 460 -1.02 18.05 -5.62
N ILE A 461 -0.26 17.64 -6.64
CA ILE A 461 -0.31 18.20 -8.00
C ILE A 461 -1.03 17.19 -8.90
N LYS A 462 -2.32 17.40 -9.14
CA LYS A 462 -3.16 16.56 -10.01
C LYS A 462 -3.15 17.06 -11.46
N GLN A 463 -3.13 18.36 -11.65
CA GLN A 463 -3.17 18.97 -12.98
C GLN A 463 -1.90 18.66 -13.75
N LYS A 464 -2.06 18.20 -14.99
CA LYS A 464 -0.95 18.03 -15.95
C LYS A 464 -0.75 19.34 -16.73
N PRO A 465 0.50 19.71 -17.06
CA PRO A 465 0.77 20.88 -17.92
C PRO A 465 0.04 20.77 -19.26
N ALA A 466 -0.41 21.91 -19.79
CA ALA A 466 -1.12 21.99 -21.07
C ALA A 466 -0.26 21.46 -22.24
N GLY A 467 -0.91 20.87 -23.27
CA GLY A 467 -0.25 20.39 -24.49
C GLY A 467 0.17 18.93 -24.49
N ARG A 468 0.08 18.20 -23.40
CA ARG A 468 0.45 16.77 -23.34
C ARG A 468 -0.69 15.90 -23.89
N LYS A 469 -0.39 15.06 -24.91
CA LYS A 469 -1.34 14.10 -25.45
C LYS A 469 -1.46 12.88 -24.53
N GLU A 470 -2.67 12.35 -24.41
CA GLU A 470 -2.91 11.13 -23.66
C GLU A 470 -2.21 9.93 -24.31
N ILE A 471 -1.58 9.08 -23.48
CA ILE A 471 -0.87 7.89 -23.96
C ILE A 471 -1.91 6.78 -24.19
N LYS A 472 -1.98 6.28 -25.42
CA LYS A 472 -2.86 5.14 -25.73
C LYS A 472 -2.23 3.85 -25.21
N THR A 473 -2.89 3.22 -24.26
CA THR A 473 -2.43 1.96 -23.66
C THR A 473 -3.24 0.80 -24.25
N ASN A 474 -2.56 -0.22 -24.76
CA ASN A 474 -3.17 -1.40 -25.36
C ASN A 474 -2.61 -2.68 -24.72
N PHE A 475 -3.47 -3.65 -24.48
CA PHE A 475 -3.06 -4.99 -24.05
C PHE A 475 -2.91 -5.90 -25.27
N LEU A 476 -1.77 -6.59 -25.34
CA LEU A 476 -1.48 -7.58 -26.37
C LEU A 476 -1.40 -8.97 -25.69
N PRO A 477 -2.31 -9.89 -26.02
CA PRO A 477 -2.37 -11.20 -25.38
C PRO A 477 -1.32 -12.18 -25.96
N SER A 478 -0.14 -11.71 -26.26
CA SER A 478 1.02 -12.49 -26.68
C SER A 478 2.30 -11.66 -26.54
N THR A 479 3.37 -12.28 -26.06
CA THR A 479 4.70 -11.66 -25.98
C THR A 479 5.48 -11.77 -27.30
N ASP A 480 4.96 -12.51 -28.29
CA ASP A 480 5.56 -12.67 -29.62
C ASP A 480 4.46 -12.59 -30.70
N SER A 481 4.26 -11.39 -31.26
CA SER A 481 3.21 -11.11 -32.23
C SER A 481 3.79 -10.40 -33.46
N PRO A 482 3.50 -10.89 -34.69
CA PRO A 482 3.88 -10.19 -35.93
C PRO A 482 3.35 -8.77 -36.03
N ASP A 483 2.18 -8.49 -35.43
CA ASP A 483 1.58 -7.16 -35.41
C ASP A 483 2.41 -6.17 -34.58
N LEU A 484 3.02 -6.65 -33.49
CA LEU A 484 3.93 -5.87 -32.64
C LEU A 484 5.14 -5.40 -33.46
N TYR A 485 5.80 -6.32 -34.16
CA TYR A 485 6.99 -5.99 -34.97
C TYR A 485 6.64 -5.04 -36.14
N ARG A 486 5.46 -5.19 -36.76
CA ARG A 486 4.98 -4.25 -37.77
C ARG A 486 4.75 -2.85 -37.20
N ALA A 487 4.14 -2.76 -36.03
CA ALA A 487 3.92 -1.48 -35.35
C ALA A 487 5.24 -0.81 -34.95
N MET A 488 6.21 -1.59 -34.46
CA MET A 488 7.55 -1.12 -34.16
C MET A 488 8.24 -0.54 -35.40
N ARG A 489 8.25 -1.29 -36.52
CA ARG A 489 8.87 -0.85 -37.78
C ARG A 489 8.28 0.47 -38.27
N ALA A 490 6.95 0.60 -38.26
CA ALA A 490 6.29 1.84 -38.68
C ALA A 490 6.71 3.06 -37.83
N LYS A 491 6.91 2.88 -36.51
CA LYS A 491 7.38 3.94 -35.63
C LYS A 491 8.85 4.30 -35.88
N LEU A 492 9.69 3.32 -36.09
CA LEU A 492 11.13 3.50 -36.38
C LEU A 492 11.37 4.19 -37.70
N GLU A 493 10.62 3.82 -38.75
CA GLU A 493 10.64 4.47 -40.06
C GLU A 493 10.18 5.94 -39.99
N ALA A 494 9.27 6.27 -39.05
CA ALA A 494 8.89 7.65 -38.75
C ALA A 494 9.95 8.44 -37.97
N GLY A 495 11.12 7.83 -37.69
CA GLY A 495 12.23 8.44 -36.95
C GLY A 495 12.03 8.46 -35.43
N GLU A 496 11.00 7.76 -34.91
CA GLU A 496 10.69 7.71 -33.50
C GLU A 496 11.55 6.65 -32.79
N GLN A 497 11.56 6.67 -31.46
CA GLN A 497 12.34 5.74 -30.63
C GLN A 497 11.42 4.86 -29.77
N ILE A 498 11.90 3.67 -29.44
CA ILE A 498 11.13 2.64 -28.74
C ILE A 498 11.87 2.19 -27.48
N TYR A 499 11.14 2.12 -26.36
CA TYR A 499 11.55 1.39 -25.16
C TYR A 499 10.93 0.00 -25.15
N ILE A 500 11.71 -1.01 -24.80
CA ILE A 500 11.22 -2.35 -24.49
C ILE A 500 11.69 -2.73 -23.08
N VAL A 501 10.76 -3.04 -22.20
CA VAL A 501 11.03 -3.40 -20.81
C VAL A 501 10.77 -4.87 -20.60
N CYS A 502 11.77 -5.58 -20.04
CA CYS A 502 11.71 -6.98 -19.67
C CYS A 502 11.93 -7.14 -18.17
N SER A 503 11.36 -8.20 -17.57
CA SER A 503 11.45 -8.45 -16.13
C SER A 503 12.81 -9.01 -15.68
N ARG A 504 13.59 -9.63 -16.58
CA ARG A 504 14.87 -10.30 -16.31
C ARG A 504 15.96 -9.94 -17.32
N ILE A 505 17.22 -10.19 -16.92
CA ILE A 505 18.39 -10.00 -17.81
C ILE A 505 18.59 -11.25 -18.68
N ASP A 506 18.62 -12.43 -18.04
CA ASP A 506 18.87 -13.74 -18.60
C ASP A 506 17.76 -14.72 -18.22
N ASP A 507 17.57 -15.76 -19.05
CA ASP A 507 16.57 -16.82 -18.80
C ASP A 507 16.98 -17.73 -17.61
N ASP A 508 18.28 -17.91 -17.36
CA ASP A 508 18.85 -18.77 -16.32
C ASP A 508 19.13 -18.06 -14.99
N SER A 509 18.89 -16.76 -14.87
CA SER A 509 19.17 -16.04 -13.64
C SER A 509 18.08 -16.30 -12.58
N GLU A 510 18.43 -16.93 -11.46
CA GLU A 510 17.58 -17.07 -10.28
C GLU A 510 17.31 -15.73 -9.56
N GLY A 511 17.96 -14.65 -10.00
CA GLY A 511 17.84 -13.31 -9.42
C GLY A 511 16.77 -12.46 -10.09
N TRP A 512 15.72 -12.14 -9.36
CA TRP A 512 14.73 -11.11 -9.74
C TRP A 512 15.39 -9.74 -9.72
N ALA A 513 15.14 -8.93 -10.73
CA ALA A 513 15.80 -7.62 -10.86
C ALA A 513 15.24 -6.56 -9.88
N TRP A 514 14.59 -6.90 -8.79
CA TRP A 514 14.16 -5.99 -7.69
C TRP A 514 13.07 -6.64 -6.80
N ASP A 515 13.08 -6.28 -5.51
CA ASP A 515 12.17 -6.71 -4.43
C ASP A 515 10.69 -6.29 -4.59
N GLU A 516 10.29 -5.73 -5.73
CA GLU A 516 8.93 -5.23 -6.01
C GLU A 516 8.06 -6.18 -6.85
N ILE A 517 8.57 -7.36 -7.19
CA ILE A 517 7.73 -8.36 -7.84
C ILE A 517 6.92 -9.03 -6.73
N THR A 518 5.69 -8.56 -6.60
CA THR A 518 4.71 -9.01 -5.63
C THR A 518 4.47 -10.51 -5.70
N ASP A 519 4.33 -11.09 -4.50
CA ASP A 519 3.91 -12.43 -4.15
C ASP A 519 3.26 -13.21 -5.30
N MET A 520 4.04 -14.10 -5.87
CA MET A 520 3.53 -15.11 -6.77
C MET A 520 3.45 -16.41 -5.98
N ASP A 521 2.29 -17.05 -6.01
CA ASP A 521 2.18 -18.44 -5.63
C ASP A 521 3.31 -19.23 -6.31
N GLU A 522 4.08 -20.00 -5.57
CA GLU A 522 5.20 -20.80 -6.07
C GLU A 522 4.79 -21.71 -7.24
N GLU A 523 3.52 -22.08 -7.36
CA GLU A 523 2.93 -22.80 -8.49
C GLU A 523 2.91 -21.99 -9.80
N SER A 524 3.05 -20.67 -9.76
CA SER A 524 3.05 -19.79 -10.94
C SER A 524 4.43 -19.57 -11.56
N ALA A 525 5.50 -20.11 -10.99
CA ALA A 525 6.88 -19.92 -11.43
C ALA A 525 7.26 -20.68 -12.72
N GLY A 526 6.38 -21.53 -13.25
CA GLY A 526 6.65 -22.45 -14.36
C GLY A 526 6.45 -21.92 -15.78
N GLY A 527 6.44 -20.60 -16.03
CA GLY A 527 6.27 -20.02 -17.39
C GLY A 527 7.58 -19.55 -18.02
N THR A 528 7.67 -19.65 -19.34
CA THR A 528 8.79 -19.09 -20.14
C THR A 528 8.75 -17.55 -20.04
N PHE A 529 9.86 -16.92 -19.67
CA PHE A 529 9.98 -15.48 -19.51
C PHE A 529 10.65 -14.86 -20.74
N VAL A 530 10.33 -13.61 -21.04
CA VAL A 530 11.05 -12.83 -22.05
C VAL A 530 12.13 -11.99 -21.35
N SER A 531 13.38 -12.48 -21.40
CA SER A 531 14.52 -11.74 -20.88
C SER A 531 15.00 -10.65 -21.84
N VAL A 532 15.84 -9.73 -21.35
CA VAL A 532 16.49 -8.70 -22.20
C VAL A 532 17.24 -9.34 -23.35
N LYS A 533 17.99 -10.42 -23.09
CA LYS A 533 18.76 -11.13 -24.10
C LYS A 533 17.87 -11.87 -25.10
N THR A 534 16.80 -12.52 -24.62
CA THR A 534 15.82 -13.18 -25.50
C THR A 534 15.12 -12.18 -26.39
N MET A 535 14.72 -11.04 -25.85
CA MET A 535 14.10 -9.98 -26.68
C MET A 535 15.07 -9.40 -27.69
N TYR A 536 16.32 -9.16 -27.30
CA TYR A 536 17.35 -8.68 -28.22
C TYR A 536 17.53 -9.65 -29.40
N LYS A 537 17.62 -10.95 -29.13
CA LYS A 537 17.71 -12.00 -30.17
C LYS A 537 16.47 -12.03 -31.07
N ARG A 538 15.26 -11.88 -30.53
CA ARG A 538 14.03 -11.77 -31.32
C ARG A 538 14.06 -10.56 -32.28
N LEU A 539 14.66 -9.44 -31.86
CA LEU A 539 14.83 -8.26 -32.70
C LEU A 539 15.86 -8.51 -33.80
N GLU A 540 16.91 -9.29 -33.57
CA GLU A 540 17.85 -9.73 -34.58
C GLU A 540 17.17 -10.64 -35.62
N ASP A 541 16.45 -11.65 -35.13
CA ASP A 541 15.74 -12.62 -35.99
C ASP A 541 14.65 -11.93 -36.86
N SER A 542 14.03 -10.87 -36.36
CA SER A 542 13.03 -10.06 -37.07
C SER A 542 13.66 -9.07 -38.08
N GLY A 543 14.98 -8.91 -38.09
CA GLY A 543 15.71 -7.94 -38.89
C GLY A 543 15.64 -6.49 -38.38
N LEU A 544 14.90 -6.21 -37.30
CA LEU A 544 14.78 -4.83 -36.82
C LEU A 544 16.08 -4.27 -36.25
N SER A 545 16.89 -5.08 -35.54
CA SER A 545 18.18 -4.61 -35.04
C SER A 545 19.27 -4.48 -36.12
N GLY A 546 19.08 -5.08 -37.30
CA GLY A 546 19.92 -4.85 -38.48
C GLY A 546 19.64 -3.53 -39.13
N ASP A 547 18.37 -3.09 -39.20
CA ASP A 547 17.93 -1.85 -39.83
C ASP A 547 18.04 -0.64 -38.88
N PHE A 548 17.87 -0.86 -37.55
CA PHE A 548 17.82 0.20 -36.54
C PHE A 548 18.72 -0.12 -35.35
N LYS A 549 19.61 0.82 -34.99
CA LYS A 549 20.54 0.63 -33.88
C LYS A 549 19.79 0.28 -32.57
N THR A 550 20.07 -0.89 -32.06
CA THR A 550 19.47 -1.45 -30.85
C THR A 550 20.54 -1.63 -29.78
N GLU A 551 20.27 -1.20 -28.56
CA GLU A 551 21.18 -1.38 -27.41
C GLU A 551 20.42 -1.94 -26.21
N MET A 552 21.17 -2.55 -25.28
CA MET A 552 20.66 -3.11 -24.03
C MET A 552 21.06 -2.23 -22.85
N LEU A 553 20.16 -2.16 -21.83
CA LEU A 553 20.42 -1.44 -20.57
C LEU A 553 19.89 -2.24 -19.40
N TYR A 554 20.75 -2.65 -18.46
CA TYR A 554 20.35 -3.42 -17.29
C TYR A 554 21.18 -3.12 -16.05
N GLY A 555 20.68 -3.54 -14.87
CA GLY A 555 21.21 -3.16 -13.56
C GLY A 555 22.67 -3.50 -13.30
N SER A 556 23.15 -4.67 -13.77
CA SER A 556 24.53 -5.12 -13.55
C SER A 556 25.60 -4.47 -14.44
N MET A 557 25.21 -3.62 -15.42
CA MET A 557 26.17 -2.86 -16.22
C MET A 557 26.94 -1.85 -15.36
N LYS A 558 28.19 -1.54 -15.76
CA LYS A 558 28.95 -0.46 -15.15
C LYS A 558 28.26 0.87 -15.40
N GLU A 559 28.25 1.76 -14.41
CA GLU A 559 27.54 3.05 -14.54
C GLU A 559 28.03 3.91 -15.71
N LYS A 560 29.33 3.84 -16.09
CA LYS A 560 29.83 4.54 -17.26
C LYS A 560 29.13 4.05 -18.52
N ASP A 561 29.04 2.73 -18.69
CA ASP A 561 28.42 2.10 -19.86
C ASP A 561 26.92 2.43 -19.93
N LYS A 562 26.24 2.49 -18.75
CA LYS A 562 24.84 2.93 -18.66
C LYS A 562 24.67 4.37 -19.14
N LEU A 563 25.55 5.27 -18.71
CA LEU A 563 25.52 6.68 -19.12
C LEU A 563 25.76 6.83 -20.63
N ASP A 564 26.75 6.12 -21.16
CA ASP A 564 27.11 6.16 -22.57
C ASP A 564 25.95 5.64 -23.47
N VAL A 565 25.28 4.54 -23.07
CA VAL A 565 24.08 4.00 -23.74
C VAL A 565 22.93 5.03 -23.71
N MET A 566 22.69 5.61 -22.53
CA MET A 566 21.63 6.62 -22.37
C MET A 566 21.89 7.88 -23.18
N GLU A 567 23.13 8.37 -23.27
CA GLU A 567 23.48 9.52 -24.10
C GLU A 567 23.24 9.24 -25.59
N ARG A 568 23.63 8.05 -26.08
CA ARG A 568 23.35 7.64 -27.48
C ARG A 568 21.84 7.49 -27.75
N PHE A 569 21.08 7.01 -26.78
CA PHE A 569 19.63 6.94 -26.94
C PHE A 569 18.98 8.34 -26.91
N LEU A 570 19.41 9.24 -26.05
CA LEU A 570 18.91 10.62 -26.01
C LEU A 570 19.26 11.43 -27.24
N SER A 571 20.46 11.21 -27.80
CA SER A 571 20.87 11.86 -29.06
C SER A 571 20.13 11.34 -30.30
N GLY A 572 19.37 10.23 -30.16
CA GLY A 572 18.64 9.61 -31.27
C GLY A 572 19.52 8.69 -32.16
N GLU A 573 20.74 8.42 -31.75
CA GLU A 573 21.63 7.47 -32.41
C GLU A 573 21.12 6.04 -32.24
N THR A 574 20.76 5.68 -31.01
CA THR A 574 20.08 4.41 -30.68
C THR A 574 18.58 4.57 -30.88
N LYS A 575 17.94 3.66 -31.60
CA LYS A 575 16.51 3.71 -31.92
C LYS A 575 15.67 2.80 -31.06
N ILE A 576 16.19 1.66 -30.65
CA ILE A 576 15.51 0.71 -29.77
C ILE A 576 16.38 0.51 -28.51
N LEU A 577 15.79 0.69 -27.35
CA LEU A 577 16.43 0.42 -26.08
C LEU A 577 15.70 -0.72 -25.37
N VAL A 578 16.35 -1.89 -25.27
CA VAL A 578 15.84 -3.05 -24.54
C VAL A 578 16.42 -3.03 -23.12
N SER A 579 15.58 -2.98 -22.09
CA SER A 579 16.09 -2.87 -20.74
C SER A 579 15.24 -3.60 -19.70
N THR A 580 15.79 -3.70 -18.49
CA THR A 580 15.02 -4.01 -17.28
C THR A 580 14.36 -2.73 -16.74
N THR A 581 13.71 -2.80 -15.58
CA THR A 581 13.07 -1.67 -14.87
C THR A 581 14.03 -0.49 -14.56
N VAL A 582 15.32 -0.62 -14.81
CA VAL A 582 16.31 0.48 -14.67
C VAL A 582 15.91 1.76 -15.38
N ILE A 583 15.02 1.69 -16.41
CA ILE A 583 14.43 2.86 -17.10
C ILE A 583 13.49 3.67 -16.18
N GLU A 584 13.04 3.15 -15.05
CA GLU A 584 12.23 3.92 -14.07
C GLU A 584 12.94 5.23 -13.65
N VAL A 585 14.23 5.30 -13.85
CA VAL A 585 15.05 6.46 -13.52
C VAL A 585 14.89 7.59 -14.54
N GLY A 586 13.91 8.41 -14.34
CA GLY A 586 13.70 9.82 -14.65
C GLY A 586 14.12 10.45 -15.98
N VAL A 587 14.58 9.70 -16.99
CA VAL A 587 15.13 10.31 -18.22
C VAL A 587 14.04 10.87 -19.12
N ASN A 588 14.18 12.13 -19.53
CA ASN A 588 13.25 12.81 -20.42
C ASN A 588 13.68 12.64 -21.88
N ASN A 589 12.94 11.82 -22.65
CA ASN A 589 13.16 11.68 -24.10
C ASN A 589 11.87 11.98 -24.87
N PRO A 590 11.75 13.14 -25.53
CA PRO A 590 10.55 13.53 -26.30
C PRO A 590 10.35 12.69 -27.56
N ASN A 591 11.38 12.03 -28.08
CA ASN A 591 11.33 11.23 -29.33
C ASN A 591 10.89 9.77 -29.05
N ALA A 592 10.89 9.33 -27.79
CA ALA A 592 10.43 8.01 -27.42
C ALA A 592 8.89 8.00 -27.32
N THR A 593 8.24 7.43 -28.32
CA THR A 593 6.78 7.44 -28.48
C THR A 593 6.14 6.08 -28.31
N MET A 594 6.93 5.01 -28.20
CA MET A 594 6.42 3.66 -27.96
C MET A 594 7.15 3.04 -26.75
N MET A 595 6.35 2.48 -25.85
CA MET A 595 6.80 1.65 -24.71
C MET A 595 6.17 0.28 -24.86
N ILE A 596 6.98 -0.75 -24.82
CA ILE A 596 6.53 -2.15 -24.84
C ILE A 596 6.98 -2.78 -23.53
N ILE A 597 6.04 -3.33 -22.76
CA ILE A 597 6.35 -4.00 -21.49
C ILE A 597 6.04 -5.48 -21.66
N MET A 598 7.09 -6.30 -21.64
CA MET A 598 7.00 -7.75 -21.74
C MET A 598 6.63 -8.34 -20.37
N ASP A 599 5.85 -9.43 -20.38
CA ASP A 599 5.34 -10.07 -19.16
C ASP A 599 4.69 -9.07 -18.20
N ALA A 600 3.85 -8.17 -18.75
CA ALA A 600 3.28 -7.03 -18.02
C ALA A 600 2.46 -7.43 -16.77
N ASP A 601 1.90 -8.65 -16.75
CA ASP A 601 1.18 -9.22 -15.60
C ASP A 601 2.03 -9.36 -14.34
N ARG A 602 3.35 -9.34 -14.48
CA ARG A 602 4.30 -9.49 -13.37
C ARG A 602 4.69 -8.18 -12.68
N PHE A 603 4.37 -7.06 -13.30
CA PHE A 603 4.66 -5.74 -12.73
C PHE A 603 3.48 -5.23 -11.91
N GLY A 604 3.75 -4.52 -10.82
CA GLY A 604 2.74 -3.76 -10.08
C GLY A 604 2.09 -2.69 -10.95
N LEU A 605 0.81 -2.34 -10.70
CA LEU A 605 0.14 -1.28 -11.48
C LEU A 605 0.86 0.07 -11.33
N SER A 606 1.44 0.35 -10.17
CA SER A 606 2.27 1.54 -9.93
C SER A 606 3.52 1.57 -10.82
N THR A 607 4.24 0.45 -10.93
CA THR A 607 5.42 0.31 -11.79
C THR A 607 5.03 0.44 -13.26
N LEU A 608 3.94 -0.23 -13.71
CA LEU A 608 3.43 -0.07 -15.07
C LEU A 608 3.06 1.37 -15.39
N HIS A 609 2.46 2.08 -14.44
CA HIS A 609 2.12 3.49 -14.60
C HIS A 609 3.36 4.38 -14.69
N GLN A 610 4.37 4.15 -13.86
CA GLN A 610 5.65 4.88 -13.92
C GLN A 610 6.37 4.65 -15.26
N LEU A 611 6.43 3.41 -15.73
CA LEU A 611 6.99 3.07 -17.05
C LEU A 611 6.21 3.75 -18.16
N ARG A 612 4.87 3.68 -18.16
CA ARG A 612 4.02 4.39 -19.11
C ARG A 612 4.32 5.89 -19.15
N GLY A 613 4.57 6.50 -18.00
CA GLY A 613 4.90 7.91 -17.86
C GLY A 613 6.25 8.33 -18.45
N ARG A 614 7.11 7.37 -18.88
CA ARG A 614 8.40 7.66 -19.53
C ARG A 614 8.26 8.09 -20.97
N ILE A 615 7.16 7.80 -21.61
CA ILE A 615 6.82 8.26 -22.97
C ILE A 615 5.78 9.39 -22.94
N GLY A 616 5.42 9.94 -24.11
CA GLY A 616 4.40 11.00 -24.21
C GLY A 616 4.88 12.35 -23.69
N ARG A 617 6.15 12.66 -23.85
CA ARG A 617 6.76 13.94 -23.44
C ARG A 617 7.00 14.92 -24.58
N GLY A 618 6.67 14.52 -25.80
CA GLY A 618 6.69 15.33 -27.00
C GLY A 618 5.29 15.54 -27.56
N ASP A 619 5.21 16.18 -28.75
CA ASP A 619 3.96 16.53 -29.45
C ASP A 619 3.35 15.36 -30.21
N LYS A 620 4.07 14.23 -30.34
CA LYS A 620 3.64 13.06 -31.09
C LYS A 620 2.75 12.16 -30.22
N GLN A 621 1.82 11.43 -30.86
CA GLN A 621 0.98 10.43 -30.18
C GLN A 621 1.84 9.25 -29.71
N SER A 622 1.77 8.95 -28.42
CA SER A 622 2.53 7.86 -27.80
C SER A 622 1.65 6.65 -27.47
N TYR A 623 2.27 5.48 -27.49
CA TYR A 623 1.62 4.18 -27.29
C TYR A 623 2.36 3.35 -26.26
N CYS A 624 1.62 2.79 -25.29
CA CYS A 624 2.11 1.83 -24.35
C CYS A 624 1.48 0.46 -24.62
N ILE A 625 2.30 -0.54 -24.93
CA ILE A 625 1.85 -1.91 -25.21
C ILE A 625 2.21 -2.78 -24.02
N LEU A 626 1.18 -3.38 -23.42
CA LEU A 626 1.33 -4.35 -22.36
C LEU A 626 1.23 -5.76 -22.95
N ALA A 627 2.33 -6.49 -23.03
CA ALA A 627 2.35 -7.84 -23.60
C ALA A 627 2.40 -8.90 -22.49
N SER A 628 1.51 -9.89 -22.53
CA SER A 628 1.52 -11.02 -21.61
C SER A 628 0.82 -12.24 -22.21
N ASP A 629 1.40 -13.41 -21.98
CA ASP A 629 0.82 -14.70 -22.38
C ASP A 629 -0.14 -15.27 -21.30
N LYS A 630 -0.14 -14.70 -20.07
CA LYS A 630 -0.99 -15.13 -18.98
C LYS A 630 -2.45 -14.71 -19.17
N ARG A 631 -3.37 -15.65 -18.83
CA ARG A 631 -4.82 -15.50 -19.00
C ARG A 631 -5.61 -15.64 -17.69
N THR A 632 -4.97 -15.49 -16.53
CA THR A 632 -5.69 -15.51 -15.26
C THR A 632 -6.63 -14.30 -15.14
N GLU A 633 -7.76 -14.46 -14.46
CA GLU A 633 -8.76 -13.41 -14.28
C GLU A 633 -8.14 -12.15 -13.64
N VAL A 634 -7.27 -12.34 -12.65
CA VAL A 634 -6.56 -11.24 -11.97
C VAL A 634 -5.63 -10.50 -12.94
N ALA A 635 -4.82 -11.21 -13.74
CA ALA A 635 -3.93 -10.59 -14.73
C ALA A 635 -4.72 -9.79 -15.76
N LEU A 636 -5.80 -10.35 -16.31
CA LEU A 636 -6.65 -9.67 -17.29
C LEU A 636 -7.32 -8.42 -16.70
N THR A 637 -7.81 -8.50 -15.45
CA THR A 637 -8.40 -7.35 -14.75
C THR A 637 -7.37 -6.23 -14.58
N ARG A 638 -6.13 -6.53 -14.18
CA ARG A 638 -5.05 -5.54 -14.04
C ARG A 638 -4.68 -4.90 -15.37
N MET A 639 -4.57 -5.68 -16.44
CA MET A 639 -4.29 -5.16 -17.79
C MET A 639 -5.42 -4.26 -18.28
N LYS A 640 -6.67 -4.64 -18.04
CA LYS A 640 -7.84 -3.83 -18.37
C LYS A 640 -7.83 -2.49 -17.63
N LEU A 641 -7.57 -2.50 -16.33
CA LEU A 641 -7.44 -1.27 -15.54
C LEU A 641 -6.36 -0.33 -16.08
N MET A 642 -5.19 -0.86 -16.46
CA MET A 642 -4.12 -0.06 -17.07
C MET A 642 -4.51 0.56 -18.42
N CYS A 643 -5.36 -0.11 -19.19
CA CYS A 643 -5.84 0.41 -20.48
C CYS A 643 -6.94 1.47 -20.31
N GLU A 644 -7.81 1.33 -19.30
CA GLU A 644 -8.97 2.20 -19.09
C GLU A 644 -8.64 3.44 -18.24
N CYS A 645 -7.66 3.34 -17.32
CA CYS A 645 -7.33 4.39 -16.38
C CYS A 645 -6.01 5.08 -16.74
N SER A 646 -6.05 6.41 -16.91
CA SER A 646 -4.88 7.24 -17.18
C SER A 646 -4.34 7.98 -15.93
N ASP A 647 -5.15 8.05 -14.86
CA ASP A 647 -4.81 8.72 -13.60
C ASP A 647 -4.03 7.78 -12.67
N GLY A 648 -2.84 8.19 -12.24
CA GLY A 648 -2.00 7.42 -11.35
C GLY A 648 -2.59 7.25 -9.94
N PHE A 649 -3.34 8.23 -9.44
CA PHE A 649 -3.98 8.15 -8.12
C PHE A 649 -5.13 7.13 -8.12
N GLU A 650 -5.93 7.12 -9.18
CA GLU A 650 -7.00 6.13 -9.35
C GLU A 650 -6.43 4.72 -9.53
N LEU A 651 -5.36 4.57 -10.32
CA LEU A 651 -4.68 3.28 -10.50
C LEU A 651 -4.08 2.76 -9.21
N ALA A 652 -3.43 3.61 -8.41
CA ALA A 652 -2.89 3.21 -7.11
C ALA A 652 -3.99 2.75 -6.15
N GLY A 653 -5.15 3.43 -6.15
CA GLY A 653 -6.32 3.01 -5.39
C GLY A 653 -6.83 1.62 -5.80
N LYS A 654 -7.01 1.41 -7.11
CA LYS A 654 -7.49 0.12 -7.65
C LYS A 654 -6.48 -1.02 -7.50
N ASP A 655 -5.16 -0.75 -7.62
CA ASP A 655 -4.12 -1.76 -7.38
C ASP A 655 -4.21 -2.33 -5.97
N LEU A 656 -4.49 -1.48 -5.03
CA LEU A 656 -4.57 -1.84 -3.64
C LEU A 656 -5.89 -2.55 -3.28
N GLU A 657 -6.99 -2.19 -3.93
CA GLU A 657 -8.25 -2.95 -3.83
C GLU A 657 -8.06 -4.39 -4.33
N LEU A 658 -7.28 -4.58 -5.41
CA LEU A 658 -7.00 -5.90 -5.98
C LEU A 658 -6.05 -6.75 -5.14
N ARG A 659 -5.03 -6.14 -4.53
CA ARG A 659 -4.04 -6.84 -3.70
C ARG A 659 -4.54 -7.12 -2.29
N GLY A 660 -5.48 -6.32 -1.82
CA GLY A 660 -5.89 -6.32 -0.41
C GLY A 660 -4.90 -5.60 0.51
N PRO A 661 -5.30 -5.29 1.76
CA PRO A 661 -4.50 -4.49 2.68
C PRO A 661 -3.22 -5.18 3.20
N GLY A 662 -3.06 -6.50 3.00
CA GLY A 662 -1.94 -7.29 3.52
C GLY A 662 -0.64 -7.19 2.73
N ASP A 663 -0.72 -7.00 1.41
CA ASP A 663 0.43 -7.20 0.52
C ASP A 663 1.19 -5.91 0.16
N PHE A 664 0.61 -4.75 0.47
CA PHE A 664 1.23 -3.46 0.14
C PHE A 664 2.51 -3.18 0.95
N PHE A 665 2.59 -3.70 2.15
CA PHE A 665 3.70 -3.43 3.07
C PHE A 665 4.82 -4.46 3.01
N GLY A 666 4.92 -5.25 1.95
CA GLY A 666 5.93 -6.27 1.72
C GLY A 666 6.66 -6.69 3.00
N THR A 667 6.44 -7.87 3.50
CA THR A 667 6.81 -8.37 4.83
C THR A 667 8.29 -8.22 5.24
N ARG A 668 9.14 -7.56 4.43
CA ARG A 668 10.60 -7.54 4.66
C ARG A 668 11.30 -6.17 4.63
N GLN A 669 10.68 -5.08 4.15
CA GLN A 669 11.47 -3.85 3.94
C GLN A 669 11.19 -2.66 4.87
N HIS A 670 10.04 -2.58 5.59
CA HIS A 670 9.71 -1.32 6.30
C HIS A 670 9.21 -1.47 7.73
N GLY A 671 9.22 -2.65 8.34
CA GLY A 671 8.85 -2.82 9.76
C GLY A 671 7.41 -2.42 10.13
N ILE A 672 6.55 -2.11 9.14
CA ILE A 672 5.16 -1.69 9.41
C ILE A 672 4.30 -2.92 9.66
N PRO A 673 3.58 -2.96 10.78
CA PRO A 673 2.77 -4.11 11.14
C PRO A 673 1.57 -4.27 10.22
N GLN A 674 1.23 -5.53 9.89
CA GLN A 674 0.06 -5.86 9.09
C GLN A 674 -1.23 -5.41 9.77
N LEU A 675 -2.02 -4.53 9.12
CA LEU A 675 -3.32 -4.10 9.59
C LEU A 675 -4.36 -5.22 9.41
N ARG A 676 -5.18 -5.46 10.42
CA ARG A 676 -6.18 -6.54 10.43
C ARG A 676 -7.61 -6.04 10.15
N ALA A 677 -7.94 -4.86 10.67
CA ALA A 677 -9.24 -4.22 10.52
C ALA A 677 -9.21 -3.00 9.61
N ALA A 678 -8.19 -2.16 9.76
CA ALA A 678 -8.10 -0.91 9.00
C ALA A 678 -7.74 -1.16 7.54
N ASN A 679 -8.45 -0.46 6.67
CA ASN A 679 -8.12 -0.35 5.27
C ASN A 679 -7.79 1.13 4.98
N LEU A 680 -6.53 1.42 4.72
CA LEU A 680 -6.02 2.78 4.54
C LEU A 680 -6.63 3.55 3.36
N PHE A 681 -7.49 2.93 2.56
CA PHE A 681 -8.16 3.52 1.40
C PHE A 681 -9.64 3.79 1.65
N THR A 682 -10.35 2.77 2.14
CA THR A 682 -11.78 2.90 2.44
C THR A 682 -12.02 3.65 3.75
N ASP A 683 -11.06 3.59 4.66
CA ASP A 683 -11.14 4.19 5.99
C ASP A 683 -10.38 5.53 6.08
N SER A 684 -10.37 6.31 5.00
CA SER A 684 -9.66 7.59 4.92
C SER A 684 -10.15 8.63 5.95
N ASP A 685 -11.42 8.60 6.29
CA ASP A 685 -12.01 9.41 7.36
C ASP A 685 -11.50 8.98 8.73
N ILE A 686 -11.42 7.66 8.99
CA ILE A 686 -10.91 7.09 10.25
C ILE A 686 -9.41 7.43 10.40
N ALA A 687 -8.63 7.25 9.32
CA ALA A 687 -7.19 7.52 9.37
C ALA A 687 -6.90 8.99 9.68
N ARG A 688 -7.64 9.93 9.07
CA ARG A 688 -7.48 11.35 9.35
C ARG A 688 -7.78 11.68 10.82
N THR A 689 -8.92 11.23 11.35
CA THR A 689 -9.29 11.51 12.73
C THR A 689 -8.40 10.82 13.75
N ALA A 690 -7.86 9.64 13.41
CA ALA A 690 -6.86 8.95 14.21
C ALA A 690 -5.52 9.71 14.23
N CYS A 691 -5.03 10.20 13.10
CA CYS A 691 -3.83 11.03 13.02
C CYS A 691 -3.99 12.36 13.79
N ASP A 692 -5.14 13.04 13.65
CA ASP A 692 -5.44 14.26 14.42
C ASP A 692 -5.45 13.98 15.94
N CYS A 693 -5.92 12.81 16.35
CA CYS A 693 -5.88 12.38 17.74
C CYS A 693 -4.42 12.16 18.21
N VAL A 694 -3.61 11.46 17.42
CA VAL A 694 -2.19 11.22 17.73
C VAL A 694 -1.46 12.56 17.84
N ASN A 695 -1.66 13.48 16.91
CA ASN A 695 -1.01 14.80 16.93
C ASN A 695 -1.35 15.57 18.19
N ARG A 696 -2.63 15.63 18.59
CA ARG A 696 -3.05 16.28 19.84
C ARG A 696 -2.35 15.69 21.06
N ILE A 697 -2.22 14.37 21.13
CA ILE A 697 -1.58 13.68 22.25
C ILE A 697 -0.13 14.14 22.42
N PHE A 698 0.59 14.31 21.30
CA PHE A 698 1.98 14.75 21.34
C PHE A 698 2.15 16.26 21.51
N GLU A 699 1.20 17.08 21.05
CA GLU A 699 1.26 18.55 21.14
C GLU A 699 0.79 19.09 22.51
N GLU A 700 -0.28 18.54 23.08
CA GLU A 700 -0.89 19.04 24.31
C GLU A 700 -0.17 18.51 25.58
N GLY A 701 0.43 17.31 25.52
CA GLY A 701 1.08 16.70 26.68
C GLY A 701 0.11 16.46 27.85
N GLY A 702 0.60 16.09 29.01
CA GLY A 702 -0.18 15.95 30.24
C GLY A 702 -0.46 14.50 30.65
N GLU A 703 -1.08 14.31 31.82
CA GLU A 703 -1.30 12.99 32.42
C GLU A 703 -2.17 12.05 31.55
N GLU A 704 -3.16 12.59 30.84
CA GLU A 704 -4.03 11.78 29.98
C GLU A 704 -3.30 11.29 28.70
N ALA A 705 -2.49 12.18 28.11
CA ALA A 705 -1.63 11.83 26.98
C ALA A 705 -0.61 10.74 27.39
N GLN A 706 -0.01 10.88 28.56
CA GLN A 706 0.95 9.89 29.10
C GLN A 706 0.26 8.54 29.38
N LYS A 707 -0.92 8.53 29.98
CA LYS A 707 -1.71 7.29 30.19
C LYS A 707 -2.07 6.61 28.88
N LEU A 708 -2.49 7.38 27.88
CA LEU A 708 -2.83 6.84 26.56
C LEU A 708 -1.60 6.25 25.90
N TYR A 709 -0.47 6.96 25.96
CA TYR A 709 0.82 6.47 25.45
C TYR A 709 1.22 5.13 26.11
N GLU A 710 1.14 5.02 27.43
CA GLU A 710 1.46 3.78 28.16
C GLU A 710 0.53 2.62 27.84
N ASN A 711 -0.77 2.89 27.69
CA ASN A 711 -1.74 1.88 27.27
C ASN A 711 -1.48 1.38 25.85
N ILE A 712 -1.17 2.28 24.92
CA ILE A 712 -0.87 1.95 23.53
C ILE A 712 0.45 1.20 23.44
N LYS A 713 1.48 1.62 24.19
CA LYS A 713 2.75 0.90 24.29
C LYS A 713 2.55 -0.53 24.78
N TYR A 714 1.72 -0.74 25.81
CA TYR A 714 1.39 -2.07 26.30
C TYR A 714 0.75 -2.95 25.20
N MET A 715 -0.19 -2.42 24.43
CA MET A 715 -0.84 -3.15 23.33
C MET A 715 0.08 -3.35 22.14
N PHE A 716 0.92 -2.37 21.87
CA PHE A 716 1.98 -2.48 20.85
C PHE A 716 2.96 -3.58 21.19
N ASP A 717 3.41 -3.66 22.45
CA ASP A 717 4.28 -4.73 22.94
C ASP A 717 3.60 -6.10 22.86
N LEU A 718 2.32 -6.21 23.26
CA LEU A 718 1.54 -7.45 23.12
C LEU A 718 1.44 -7.93 21.64
N ARG A 719 1.38 -7.01 20.70
CA ARG A 719 1.16 -7.33 19.29
C ARG A 719 2.44 -7.54 18.49
N PHE A 720 3.54 -6.86 18.86
CA PHE A 720 4.72 -6.70 18.00
C PHE A 720 6.05 -7.07 18.65
N LYS A 721 6.11 -7.26 19.99
CA LYS A 721 7.36 -7.48 20.73
C LYS A 721 8.19 -8.66 20.20
N ASP A 722 7.53 -9.77 19.84
CA ASP A 722 8.21 -10.95 19.31
C ASP A 722 8.56 -10.86 17.81
N LYS A 723 7.94 -9.90 17.08
CA LYS A 723 8.18 -9.70 15.63
C LYS A 723 9.25 -8.65 15.35
N MET A 724 9.61 -7.82 16.31
CA MET A 724 10.59 -6.73 16.17
C MET A 724 12.00 -7.05 16.68
N GLY A 725 12.24 -8.24 17.21
CA GLY A 725 13.56 -8.68 17.71
C GLY A 725 14.66 -8.83 16.64
N THR A 726 14.43 -8.34 15.43
CA THR A 726 15.35 -8.40 14.28
C THR A 726 15.44 -7.07 13.50
N LEU A 727 15.15 -5.94 14.13
CA LEU A 727 15.41 -4.61 13.55
C LEU A 727 16.66 -3.98 14.12
#